data_2ddea3c3e454df27c5fc69e518bf6c42
#
_entry.id   2ddea3c3e454df27c5fc69e518bf6c42
#
_cell.length_a   1.000
_cell.length_b   1.000
_cell.length_c   1.000
_cell.angle_alpha   90.00
_cell.angle_beta   90.00
_cell.angle_gamma   90.00
#
_symmetry.space_group_name_H-M   'P 1'
#
loop_
_entity.id
_entity.type
_entity.pdbx_description
1 polymer ?
#
loop_
_entity_poly.entity_id
_entity_poly.type
_entity_poly.pdbx_seq_one_letter_code
_entity_poly.pdbx_strand_id
1 'polypeptide(L)'
;IDTEGLMQYIKAPDFPTGAYIYGIQGVKDAYETGRGRIVMRAKAEIESTESHDKIVITEIPYGVNKAQLIEYIADLVKEGKLDGISNANDESGRQGMRIVIDVKKDANANVILNKLFKMTALQSSFSVNCIALVKGRPRLLTLKDCVHYFVEHRHDVTIRRTKFDLRKAQERAHILEGLIIACDNIDEVVHIIRGSKTPSDAQRNLEKRFELDELQSKAIVDMRLSQLTGLRMDQLHAEYEELEKLITYLQSILDDHELCKKVMKDELLEVKEKYGDPRRTEIKYSSEEFNPEDFYPNDPVVITISHLGYIKRTPLSEFREQARGGVGSKGANSREQDFTEYIYPATMHNTMMFFTKKGRCYWLKCYEIPEGAKNSKGRAIQNLLNIESDDSINAFLRLRGLDDPDFINSHYVVFATKKGLIKKTSLEAYSRPRANGVIAINVLEGDEVVGVRLTNGHNELLLADRNGRAVRFHENTVRAMGRVSTGVRGMRLDEGDDEVVGMVVVNKPEEETIMVVSENGYGKRSQVEDYRVTNRGGKGVKTLNITEKTGRLVAIKVVTDENDLMIINKSGILIRLKVSECRVMGRATQGVRLINLTKKNDVISSVCKVMSSDLEALVEAESRKEWAQTSEAFKNDTQAIPTDTDSDDDT
;
A
#
# COMPACT_ATOMS: atom_id res chain seq x y z
N ILE A 1 -20.58 6.05 28.33
CA ILE A 1 -19.33 6.33 27.60
C ILE A 1 -19.47 5.66 26.25
N ASP A 2 -19.14 6.37 25.17
CA ASP A 2 -19.07 5.86 23.80
C ASP A 2 -17.71 5.16 23.54
N THR A 3 -17.55 4.61 22.33
CA THR A 3 -16.30 3.92 21.96
C THR A 3 -15.10 4.85 21.98
N GLU A 4 -15.23 6.09 21.54
CA GLU A 4 -14.14 7.07 21.57
C GLU A 4 -13.70 7.43 22.98
N GLY A 5 -14.65 7.58 23.91
CA GLY A 5 -14.35 7.78 25.33
C GLY A 5 -13.65 6.57 25.97
N LEU A 6 -14.01 5.34 25.57
CA LEU A 6 -13.29 4.13 26.02
C LEU A 6 -11.89 4.04 25.43
N MET A 7 -11.69 4.49 24.18
CA MET A 7 -10.38 4.49 23.53
C MET A 7 -9.37 5.47 24.15
N GLN A 8 -9.82 6.42 24.95
CA GLN A 8 -8.87 7.25 25.76
C GLN A 8 -8.09 6.39 26.75
N TYR A 9 -8.69 5.30 27.23
CA TYR A 9 -8.09 4.37 28.20
C TYR A 9 -7.53 3.11 27.54
N ILE A 10 -8.28 2.53 26.60
CA ILE A 10 -7.90 1.30 25.87
C ILE A 10 -7.70 1.69 24.40
N LYS A 11 -6.53 2.24 24.09
CA LYS A 11 -6.23 2.85 22.78
C LYS A 11 -6.30 1.86 21.62
N ALA A 12 -5.78 0.65 21.82
CA ALA A 12 -5.78 -0.45 20.85
C ALA A 12 -5.42 -1.76 21.57
N PRO A 13 -5.59 -2.93 20.94
CA PRO A 13 -5.00 -4.17 21.42
C PRO A 13 -3.50 -4.05 21.60
N ASP A 14 -2.92 -4.79 22.55
CA ASP A 14 -1.48 -4.89 22.75
C ASP A 14 -1.02 -6.31 22.43
N PHE A 15 0.06 -6.43 21.64
CA PHE A 15 0.56 -7.72 21.20
C PHE A 15 1.88 -8.06 21.90
N PRO A 16 2.08 -9.31 22.34
CA PRO A 16 3.29 -9.69 23.07
C PRO A 16 4.58 -9.58 22.25
N THR A 17 4.47 -9.56 20.92
CA THR A 17 5.59 -9.39 19.98
C THR A 17 5.95 -7.94 19.68
N GLY A 18 5.23 -6.96 20.27
CA GLY A 18 5.43 -5.53 20.00
C GLY A 18 4.96 -5.15 18.59
N ALA A 19 5.85 -4.63 17.76
CA ALA A 19 5.59 -4.13 16.42
C ALA A 19 4.67 -2.89 16.37
N TYR A 20 4.26 -2.47 15.17
CA TYR A 20 3.37 -1.34 14.99
C TYR A 20 1.95 -1.77 14.62
N ILE A 21 0.94 -1.13 15.20
CA ILE A 21 -0.40 -1.04 14.60
C ILE A 21 -0.36 0.13 13.61
N TYR A 22 -0.68 -0.14 12.35
CA TYR A 22 -0.60 0.83 11.27
C TYR A 22 -1.99 1.24 10.80
N GLY A 23 -2.38 2.47 11.15
CA GLY A 23 -3.75 2.96 10.99
C GLY A 23 -4.69 2.54 12.13
N ILE A 24 -5.56 3.46 12.56
CA ILE A 24 -6.46 3.25 13.72
C ILE A 24 -7.85 2.74 13.32
N GLN A 25 -8.22 2.83 12.03
CA GLN A 25 -9.59 2.53 11.59
C GLN A 25 -10.01 1.09 11.89
N GLY A 26 -9.16 0.11 11.61
CA GLY A 26 -9.46 -1.29 11.91
C GLY A 26 -9.63 -1.59 13.40
N VAL A 27 -9.01 -0.79 14.27
CA VAL A 27 -9.21 -0.86 15.73
C VAL A 27 -10.57 -0.28 16.11
N LYS A 28 -10.95 0.89 15.54
CA LYS A 28 -12.29 1.49 15.75
C LYS A 28 -13.39 0.53 15.33
N ASP A 29 -13.28 -0.05 14.13
CA ASP A 29 -14.23 -1.03 13.62
C ASP A 29 -14.36 -2.24 14.57
N ALA A 30 -13.22 -2.77 15.07
CA ALA A 30 -13.21 -3.88 16.02
C ALA A 30 -13.89 -3.53 17.34
N TYR A 31 -13.70 -2.33 17.85
CA TYR A 31 -14.26 -1.87 19.11
C TYR A 31 -15.74 -1.54 19.02
N GLU A 32 -16.21 -1.06 17.87
CA GLU A 32 -17.62 -0.73 17.62
C GLU A 32 -18.47 -1.94 17.26
N THR A 33 -17.91 -2.88 16.50
CA THR A 33 -18.70 -4.01 15.94
C THR A 33 -18.31 -5.38 16.49
N GLY A 34 -17.21 -5.47 17.22
CA GLY A 34 -16.60 -6.73 17.64
C GLY A 34 -15.80 -7.43 16.54
N ARG A 35 -15.74 -6.85 15.33
CA ARG A 35 -14.96 -7.34 14.19
C ARG A 35 -14.19 -6.20 13.55
N GLY A 36 -12.91 -6.45 13.23
CA GLY A 36 -12.09 -5.45 12.57
C GLY A 36 -10.82 -6.07 12.02
N ARG A 37 -10.21 -5.39 11.04
CA ARG A 37 -8.95 -5.79 10.44
C ARG A 37 -7.86 -4.79 10.85
N ILE A 38 -7.00 -5.21 11.77
CA ILE A 38 -5.86 -4.40 12.23
C ILE A 38 -4.66 -4.72 11.34
N VAL A 39 -4.06 -3.69 10.74
CA VAL A 39 -2.81 -3.84 10.01
C VAL A 39 -1.66 -3.74 11.01
N MET A 40 -0.83 -4.77 11.04
CA MET A 40 0.39 -4.84 11.85
C MET A 40 1.61 -4.75 10.94
N ARG A 41 2.61 -3.98 11.37
CA ARG A 41 3.85 -3.80 10.63
C ARG A 41 5.04 -4.01 11.56
N ALA A 42 6.06 -4.71 11.06
CA ALA A 42 7.31 -4.93 11.76
C ALA A 42 8.01 -3.63 12.12
N LYS A 43 8.75 -3.61 13.22
CA LYS A 43 9.66 -2.52 13.56
C LYS A 43 10.96 -2.74 12.83
N ALA A 44 11.25 -1.86 11.89
CA ALA A 44 12.42 -1.92 11.04
C ALA A 44 13.08 -0.55 10.97
N GLU A 45 14.40 -0.54 11.03
CA GLU A 45 15.26 0.65 10.95
C GLU A 45 16.30 0.44 9.86
N ILE A 46 16.73 1.54 9.23
CA ILE A 46 17.79 1.49 8.23
C ILE A 46 19.08 1.98 8.89
N GLU A 47 20.06 1.09 8.97
CA GLU A 47 21.41 1.40 9.43
C GLU A 47 22.31 1.63 8.20
N SER A 48 22.74 2.87 7.98
CA SER A 48 23.67 3.20 6.89
C SER A 48 25.11 3.06 7.36
N THR A 49 25.91 2.29 6.62
CA THR A 49 27.35 2.17 6.81
C THR A 49 28.08 2.79 5.63
N GLU A 50 29.39 3.06 5.75
CA GLU A 50 30.20 3.64 4.66
C GLU A 50 30.16 2.79 3.36
N SER A 51 29.88 1.50 3.47
CA SER A 51 29.91 0.57 2.35
C SER A 51 28.56 0.23 1.75
N HIS A 52 27.50 0.13 2.57
CA HIS A 52 26.15 -0.27 2.15
C HIS A 52 25.13 -0.02 3.26
N ASP A 53 23.86 0.03 2.90
CA ASP A 53 22.75 0.13 3.84
C ASP A 53 22.31 -1.26 4.33
N LYS A 54 21.83 -1.31 5.57
CA LYS A 54 21.23 -2.50 6.19
C LYS A 54 19.83 -2.19 6.67
N ILE A 55 18.89 -3.08 6.43
CA ILE A 55 17.55 -3.03 7.03
C ILE A 55 17.57 -3.97 8.23
N VAL A 56 17.41 -3.41 9.42
CA VAL A 56 17.42 -4.15 10.69
C VAL A 56 16.01 -4.24 11.24
N ILE A 57 15.52 -5.45 11.44
CA ILE A 57 14.17 -5.73 11.94
C ILE A 57 14.31 -6.27 13.37
N THR A 58 13.72 -5.54 14.33
CA THR A 58 13.79 -5.87 15.75
C THR A 58 12.50 -6.47 16.29
N GLU A 59 11.36 -6.21 15.66
CA GLU A 59 10.06 -6.75 16.05
C GLU A 59 9.27 -7.14 14.80
N ILE A 60 8.55 -8.26 14.86
CA ILE A 60 7.70 -8.77 13.77
C ILE A 60 6.24 -8.84 14.19
N PRO A 61 5.28 -8.78 13.25
CA PRO A 61 3.87 -8.88 13.55
C PRO A 61 3.52 -10.17 14.30
N TYR A 62 2.51 -10.08 15.17
CA TYR A 62 2.03 -11.23 15.93
C TYR A 62 1.61 -12.40 15.03
N GLY A 63 2.02 -13.60 15.39
CA GLY A 63 1.72 -14.81 14.64
C GLY A 63 2.65 -15.10 13.45
N VAL A 64 3.62 -14.24 13.16
CA VAL A 64 4.61 -14.47 12.09
C VAL A 64 5.75 -15.34 12.58
N ASN A 65 6.07 -16.39 11.83
CA ASN A 65 7.24 -17.23 12.10
C ASN A 65 8.49 -16.60 11.47
N LYS A 66 9.50 -16.29 12.31
CA LYS A 66 10.75 -15.64 11.89
C LYS A 66 11.53 -16.44 10.83
N ALA A 67 11.70 -17.74 11.03
CA ALA A 67 12.47 -18.58 10.12
C ALA A 67 11.81 -18.67 8.74
N GLN A 68 10.50 -18.90 8.69
CA GLN A 68 9.74 -18.92 7.44
C GLN A 68 9.74 -17.57 6.72
N LEU A 69 9.73 -16.46 7.48
CA LEU A 69 9.81 -15.12 6.91
C LEU A 69 11.15 -14.91 6.17
N ILE A 70 12.27 -15.29 6.80
CA ILE A 70 13.61 -15.15 6.20
C ILE A 70 13.75 -16.04 4.97
N GLU A 71 13.29 -17.28 5.05
CA GLU A 71 13.27 -18.23 3.93
C GLU A 71 12.46 -17.68 2.75
N TYR A 72 11.26 -17.16 3.01
CA TYR A 72 10.41 -16.56 1.99
C TYR A 72 11.05 -15.32 1.35
N ILE A 73 11.72 -14.47 2.12
CA ILE A 73 12.48 -13.33 1.57
C ILE A 73 13.59 -13.83 0.64
N ALA A 74 14.33 -14.86 1.05
CA ALA A 74 15.39 -15.44 0.22
C ALA A 74 14.84 -16.04 -1.09
N ASP A 75 13.68 -16.67 -1.06
CA ASP A 75 13.01 -17.20 -2.25
C ASP A 75 12.56 -16.09 -3.21
N LEU A 76 11.98 -15.00 -2.70
CA LEU A 76 11.64 -13.83 -3.52
C LEU A 76 12.85 -13.20 -4.20
N VAL A 77 14.01 -13.20 -3.53
CA VAL A 77 15.28 -12.73 -4.12
C VAL A 77 15.76 -13.68 -5.23
N LYS A 78 15.72 -15.01 -5.01
CA LYS A 78 16.07 -16.03 -6.02
C LYS A 78 15.17 -15.97 -7.24
N GLU A 79 13.88 -15.73 -7.05
CA GLU A 79 12.88 -15.59 -8.12
C GLU A 79 12.99 -14.26 -8.87
N GLY A 80 13.87 -13.34 -8.45
CA GLY A 80 14.05 -12.02 -9.06
C GLY A 80 12.89 -11.05 -8.83
N LYS A 81 11.99 -11.35 -7.87
CA LYS A 81 10.87 -10.48 -7.49
C LYS A 81 11.29 -9.36 -6.54
N LEU A 82 12.36 -9.59 -5.78
CA LEU A 82 12.98 -8.67 -4.84
C LEU A 82 14.44 -8.43 -5.23
N ASP A 83 14.68 -7.49 -6.14
CA ASP A 83 16.03 -7.04 -6.49
C ASP A 83 16.56 -6.05 -5.44
N GLY A 84 17.89 -5.97 -5.30
CA GLY A 84 18.57 -5.02 -4.44
C GLY A 84 18.96 -5.56 -3.07
N ILE A 85 18.61 -6.79 -2.73
CA ILE A 85 19.05 -7.49 -1.52
C ILE A 85 20.30 -8.34 -1.86
N SER A 86 21.34 -8.25 -1.03
CA SER A 86 22.53 -9.09 -1.16
C SER A 86 22.49 -10.30 -0.22
N ASN A 87 21.99 -10.11 1.00
CA ASN A 87 21.90 -11.17 2.00
C ASN A 87 20.75 -10.90 3.01
N ALA A 88 20.28 -11.95 3.68
CA ALA A 88 19.32 -11.86 4.77
C ALA A 88 19.72 -12.85 5.88
N ASN A 89 20.09 -12.34 7.05
CA ASN A 89 20.62 -13.09 8.18
C ASN A 89 19.76 -12.95 9.43
N ASP A 90 19.73 -13.99 10.23
CA ASP A 90 19.20 -13.96 11.59
C ASP A 90 20.34 -13.77 12.58
N GLU A 91 20.45 -12.58 13.14
CA GLU A 91 21.42 -12.21 14.16
C GLU A 91 20.80 -12.18 15.58
N SER A 92 19.63 -12.77 15.73
CA SER A 92 18.92 -12.79 17.03
C SER A 92 19.71 -13.48 18.11
N GLY A 93 19.75 -12.91 19.31
CA GLY A 93 20.51 -13.40 20.43
C GLY A 93 19.85 -13.11 21.78
N ARG A 94 20.62 -13.13 22.86
CA ARG A 94 20.14 -12.84 24.23
C ARG A 94 19.61 -11.41 24.39
N GLN A 95 20.01 -10.50 23.51
CA GLN A 95 19.60 -9.09 23.51
C GLN A 95 18.24 -8.88 22.80
N GLY A 96 17.69 -9.90 22.16
CA GLY A 96 16.42 -9.84 21.46
C GLY A 96 16.49 -10.31 20.01
N MET A 97 15.40 -10.03 19.30
CA MET A 97 15.29 -10.33 17.88
C MET A 97 16.09 -9.31 17.05
N ARG A 98 16.85 -9.79 16.08
CA ARG A 98 17.58 -8.98 15.11
C ARG A 98 17.66 -9.74 13.79
N ILE A 99 16.88 -9.34 12.79
CA ILE A 99 16.99 -9.83 11.43
C ILE A 99 17.65 -8.72 10.62
N VAL A 100 18.73 -9.03 9.92
CA VAL A 100 19.50 -8.06 9.13
C VAL A 100 19.41 -8.43 7.66
N ILE A 101 18.99 -7.46 6.85
CA ILE A 101 18.91 -7.57 5.39
C ILE A 101 19.90 -6.58 4.81
N ASP A 102 20.97 -7.11 4.18
CA ASP A 102 21.99 -6.32 3.53
C ASP A 102 21.51 -5.84 2.14
N VAL A 103 21.60 -4.54 1.90
CA VAL A 103 21.15 -3.89 0.66
C VAL A 103 22.35 -3.70 -0.26
N LYS A 104 22.18 -3.91 -1.58
CA LYS A 104 23.22 -3.63 -2.59
C LYS A 104 23.49 -2.14 -2.70
N LYS A 105 24.72 -1.75 -3.04
CA LYS A 105 25.16 -0.34 -3.13
C LYS A 105 24.35 0.54 -4.10
N ASP A 106 23.81 -0.06 -5.15
CA ASP A 106 23.02 0.58 -6.20
C ASP A 106 21.52 0.58 -5.94
N ALA A 107 21.10 0.14 -4.76
CA ALA A 107 19.69 0.01 -4.40
C ALA A 107 19.30 0.92 -3.23
N ASN A 108 18.09 1.45 -3.24
CA ASN A 108 17.56 2.30 -2.18
C ASN A 108 16.90 1.44 -1.09
N ALA A 109 17.41 1.51 0.14
CA ALA A 109 16.93 0.71 1.28
C ALA A 109 15.46 0.98 1.63
N ASN A 110 14.98 2.23 1.52
CA ASN A 110 13.58 2.57 1.78
C ASN A 110 12.63 1.90 0.79
N VAL A 111 13.01 1.86 -0.48
CA VAL A 111 12.21 1.21 -1.54
C VAL A 111 12.14 -0.30 -1.30
N ILE A 112 13.27 -0.91 -0.91
CA ILE A 112 13.32 -2.34 -0.58
C ILE A 112 12.45 -2.62 0.64
N LEU A 113 12.56 -1.83 1.70
CA LEU A 113 11.75 -1.97 2.91
C LEU A 113 10.24 -1.89 2.58
N ASN A 114 9.83 -0.97 1.72
CA ASN A 114 8.44 -0.88 1.28
C ASN A 114 7.99 -2.07 0.43
N LYS A 115 8.85 -2.59 -0.44
CA LYS A 115 8.58 -3.84 -1.17
C LYS A 115 8.44 -5.02 -0.21
N LEU A 116 9.29 -5.10 0.80
CA LEU A 116 9.22 -6.12 1.86
C LEU A 116 7.89 -6.04 2.62
N PHE A 117 7.40 -4.85 3.00
CA PHE A 117 6.08 -4.69 3.62
C PHE A 117 4.93 -5.12 2.70
N LYS A 118 5.02 -4.87 1.39
CA LYS A 118 3.98 -5.25 0.43
C LYS A 118 3.98 -6.74 0.07
N MET A 119 5.15 -7.39 0.06
CA MET A 119 5.31 -8.74 -0.48
C MET A 119 5.51 -9.82 0.58
N THR A 120 5.75 -9.45 1.82
CA THR A 120 6.07 -10.39 2.90
C THR A 120 5.20 -10.18 4.13
N ALA A 121 5.29 -11.09 5.10
CA ALA A 121 4.61 -10.99 6.37
C ALA A 121 5.21 -9.93 7.34
N LEU A 122 6.19 -9.13 6.91
CA LEU A 122 6.63 -7.93 7.65
C LEU A 122 5.50 -6.90 7.80
N GLN A 123 4.52 -6.92 6.93
CA GLN A 123 3.22 -6.31 7.14
C GLN A 123 2.15 -7.38 6.99
N SER A 124 1.38 -7.60 8.03
CA SER A 124 0.29 -8.57 8.05
C SER A 124 -0.98 -7.94 8.61
N SER A 125 -2.11 -8.59 8.41
CA SER A 125 -3.36 -8.15 9.01
C SER A 125 -3.83 -9.13 10.07
N PHE A 126 -4.16 -8.60 11.23
CA PHE A 126 -4.80 -9.34 12.31
C PHE A 126 -6.31 -9.11 12.27
N SER A 127 -7.08 -10.18 12.07
CA SER A 127 -8.55 -10.09 12.05
C SER A 127 -9.09 -10.29 13.47
N VAL A 128 -9.58 -9.21 14.06
CA VAL A 128 -10.25 -9.24 15.37
C VAL A 128 -11.62 -9.88 15.23
N ASN A 129 -11.94 -10.80 16.14
CA ASN A 129 -13.27 -11.41 16.27
C ASN A 129 -13.53 -11.66 17.76
N CYS A 130 -14.18 -10.70 18.41
CA CYS A 130 -14.42 -10.69 19.86
C CYS A 130 -15.63 -11.57 20.24
N ILE A 131 -15.52 -12.88 20.04
CA ILE A 131 -16.55 -13.82 20.51
C ILE A 131 -16.19 -14.28 21.92
N ALA A 132 -17.16 -14.13 22.86
CA ALA A 132 -17.03 -14.60 24.23
C ALA A 132 -18.33 -15.26 24.70
N LEU A 133 -18.22 -16.04 25.80
CA LEU A 133 -19.36 -16.67 26.45
C LEU A 133 -19.98 -15.68 27.44
N VAL A 134 -21.22 -15.29 27.18
CA VAL A 134 -22.04 -14.48 28.09
C VAL A 134 -23.17 -15.36 28.63
N LYS A 135 -23.18 -15.61 29.92
CA LYS A 135 -24.19 -16.49 30.59
C LYS A 135 -24.30 -17.85 29.88
N GLY A 136 -23.14 -18.43 29.50
CA GLY A 136 -23.04 -19.73 28.82
C GLY A 136 -23.38 -19.76 27.34
N ARG A 137 -23.64 -18.62 26.70
CA ARG A 137 -23.96 -18.50 25.26
C ARG A 137 -22.89 -17.69 24.53
N PRO A 138 -22.41 -18.13 23.37
CA PRO A 138 -21.47 -17.35 22.58
C PRO A 138 -22.14 -16.09 22.00
N ARG A 139 -21.49 -14.94 22.18
CA ARG A 139 -21.91 -13.65 21.64
C ARG A 139 -20.69 -12.91 21.06
N LEU A 140 -20.93 -12.19 19.99
CA LEU A 140 -19.98 -11.20 19.48
C LEU A 140 -20.12 -9.94 20.34
N LEU A 141 -19.02 -9.47 20.91
CA LEU A 141 -19.00 -8.35 21.86
C LEU A 141 -18.25 -7.16 21.26
N THR A 142 -18.80 -5.98 21.48
CA THR A 142 -18.10 -4.71 21.32
C THR A 142 -17.15 -4.46 22.49
N LEU A 143 -16.23 -3.49 22.38
CA LEU A 143 -15.39 -3.11 23.52
C LEU A 143 -16.23 -2.72 24.74
N LYS A 144 -17.30 -1.97 24.53
CA LYS A 144 -18.25 -1.56 25.58
C LYS A 144 -18.88 -2.77 26.26
N ASP A 145 -19.31 -3.76 25.48
CA ASP A 145 -19.88 -4.99 26.01
C ASP A 145 -18.86 -5.79 26.82
N CYS A 146 -17.62 -5.90 26.35
CA CYS A 146 -16.54 -6.58 27.08
C CYS A 146 -16.33 -5.96 28.46
N VAL A 147 -16.23 -4.63 28.52
CA VAL A 147 -16.07 -3.90 29.79
C VAL A 147 -17.32 -4.04 30.66
N HIS A 148 -18.51 -3.94 30.09
CA HIS A 148 -19.77 -4.07 30.80
C HIS A 148 -19.88 -5.46 31.49
N TYR A 149 -19.71 -6.54 30.72
CA TYR A 149 -19.79 -7.90 31.28
C TYR A 149 -18.66 -8.23 32.23
N PHE A 150 -17.48 -7.65 32.05
CA PHE A 150 -16.40 -7.77 33.03
C PHE A 150 -16.79 -7.13 34.38
N VAL A 151 -17.33 -5.91 34.34
CA VAL A 151 -17.79 -5.23 35.58
C VAL A 151 -18.96 -5.95 36.21
N GLU A 152 -19.96 -6.43 35.44
CA GLU A 152 -21.07 -7.24 35.92
C GLU A 152 -20.55 -8.51 36.62
N HIS A 153 -19.61 -9.22 36.00
CA HIS A 153 -19.01 -10.41 36.57
C HIS A 153 -18.24 -10.13 37.89
N ARG A 154 -17.41 -9.07 37.88
CA ARG A 154 -16.67 -8.65 39.10
C ARG A 154 -17.64 -8.33 40.24
N HIS A 155 -18.70 -7.60 39.96
CA HIS A 155 -19.74 -7.28 40.94
C HIS A 155 -20.38 -8.55 41.51
N ASP A 156 -20.82 -9.48 40.67
CA ASP A 156 -21.42 -10.76 41.11
C ASP A 156 -20.44 -11.59 41.94
N VAL A 157 -19.17 -11.67 41.54
CA VAL A 157 -18.12 -12.38 42.29
C VAL A 157 -17.88 -11.69 43.64
N THR A 158 -17.83 -10.38 43.71
CA THR A 158 -17.64 -9.62 44.96
C THR A 158 -18.79 -9.84 45.89
N ILE A 159 -20.04 -9.78 45.45
CA ILE A 159 -21.23 -10.07 46.25
C ILE A 159 -21.23 -11.51 46.78
N ARG A 160 -20.92 -12.50 45.95
CA ARG A 160 -20.86 -13.90 46.37
C ARG A 160 -19.74 -14.15 47.38
N ARG A 161 -18.57 -13.57 47.18
CA ARG A 161 -17.44 -13.64 48.12
C ARG A 161 -17.84 -13.00 49.46
N THR A 162 -18.36 -11.78 49.43
CA THR A 162 -18.79 -11.06 50.63
C THR A 162 -19.87 -11.82 51.41
N LYS A 163 -20.87 -12.42 50.71
CA LYS A 163 -21.87 -13.30 51.38
C LYS A 163 -21.24 -14.54 52.00
N PHE A 164 -20.26 -15.14 51.35
CA PHE A 164 -19.53 -16.29 51.89
C PHE A 164 -18.74 -15.92 53.15
N ASP A 165 -17.97 -14.82 53.05
CA ASP A 165 -17.14 -14.34 54.16
C ASP A 165 -18.01 -13.87 55.32
N LEU A 166 -19.14 -13.21 55.07
CA LEU A 166 -20.12 -12.81 56.07
C LEU A 166 -20.68 -14.05 56.82
N ARG A 167 -21.11 -15.07 56.08
CA ARG A 167 -21.60 -16.31 56.68
C ARG A 167 -20.53 -16.96 57.53
N LYS A 168 -19.29 -17.05 57.07
CA LYS A 168 -18.19 -17.61 57.84
C LYS A 168 -17.86 -16.81 59.09
N ALA A 169 -17.88 -15.49 59.00
CA ALA A 169 -17.68 -14.62 60.15
C ALA A 169 -18.81 -14.76 61.17
N GLN A 170 -20.07 -14.83 60.71
CA GLN A 170 -21.24 -15.06 61.55
C GLN A 170 -21.22 -16.44 62.23
N GLU A 171 -20.91 -17.52 61.50
CA GLU A 171 -20.72 -18.86 62.05
C GLU A 171 -19.65 -18.89 63.15
N ARG A 172 -18.54 -18.16 62.93
CA ARG A 172 -17.44 -18.09 63.92
C ARG A 172 -17.81 -17.22 65.11
N ALA A 173 -18.42 -16.04 64.90
CA ALA A 173 -18.87 -15.16 65.94
C ALA A 173 -19.91 -15.86 66.86
N HIS A 174 -20.85 -16.60 66.28
CA HIS A 174 -21.85 -17.38 67.00
C HIS A 174 -21.25 -18.41 67.92
N ILE A 175 -20.20 -19.14 67.48
CA ILE A 175 -19.48 -20.07 68.32
C ILE A 175 -18.73 -19.34 69.46
N LEU A 176 -18.10 -18.20 69.15
CA LEU A 176 -17.38 -17.38 70.13
C LEU A 176 -18.30 -16.83 71.20
N GLU A 177 -19.50 -16.38 70.83
CA GLU A 177 -20.53 -15.92 71.76
C GLU A 177 -20.87 -17.01 72.81
N GLY A 178 -21.10 -18.22 72.30
CA GLY A 178 -21.32 -19.37 73.26
C GLY A 178 -20.11 -19.63 74.12
N LEU A 179 -18.87 -19.57 73.62
CA LEU A 179 -17.66 -19.74 74.40
C LEU A 179 -17.44 -18.64 75.44
N ILE A 180 -17.80 -17.41 75.14
CA ILE A 180 -17.72 -16.25 76.05
C ILE A 180 -18.73 -16.42 77.16
N ILE A 181 -19.98 -16.79 76.87
CA ILE A 181 -21.01 -17.10 77.89
C ILE A 181 -20.52 -18.22 78.87
N ALA A 182 -19.86 -19.25 78.29
CA ALA A 182 -19.30 -20.33 79.06
C ALA A 182 -18.11 -19.88 79.94
N CYS A 183 -17.27 -19.03 79.46
CA CYS A 183 -16.12 -18.48 80.17
C CYS A 183 -16.53 -17.55 81.32
N ASP A 184 -17.55 -16.69 81.08
CA ASP A 184 -18.09 -15.80 82.12
C ASP A 184 -18.78 -16.57 83.26
N ASN A 185 -19.27 -17.80 83.01
CA ASN A 185 -19.97 -18.64 83.95
C ASN A 185 -19.20 -19.96 84.16
N ILE A 186 -17.88 -19.93 84.19
CA ILE A 186 -17.02 -21.11 84.12
C ILE A 186 -17.27 -22.12 85.23
N ASP A 187 -17.49 -21.71 86.52
CA ASP A 187 -17.72 -22.59 87.64
C ASP A 187 -19.01 -23.40 87.50
N GLU A 188 -20.06 -22.77 86.96
CA GLU A 188 -21.34 -23.42 86.69
C GLU A 188 -21.23 -24.38 85.50
N VAL A 189 -20.53 -23.97 84.41
CA VAL A 189 -20.27 -24.83 83.23
C VAL A 189 -19.49 -26.09 83.63
N VAL A 190 -18.44 -25.98 84.48
CA VAL A 190 -17.65 -27.09 84.98
C VAL A 190 -18.48 -28.00 85.86
N HIS A 191 -19.34 -27.43 86.73
CA HIS A 191 -20.26 -28.21 87.55
C HIS A 191 -21.26 -29.05 86.75
N ILE A 192 -21.85 -28.47 85.70
CA ILE A 192 -22.80 -29.15 84.79
C ILE A 192 -22.08 -30.25 84.01
N ILE A 193 -20.90 -30.01 83.47
CA ILE A 193 -20.13 -31.02 82.70
C ILE A 193 -19.74 -32.20 83.62
N ARG A 194 -19.28 -31.92 84.82
CA ARG A 194 -18.92 -32.97 85.76
C ARG A 194 -20.11 -33.76 86.31
N GLY A 195 -21.28 -33.14 86.42
CA GLY A 195 -22.52 -33.77 86.84
C GLY A 195 -23.20 -34.63 85.77
N SER A 196 -22.79 -34.49 84.49
CA SER A 196 -23.39 -35.21 83.36
C SER A 196 -22.73 -36.57 83.16
N LYS A 197 -23.53 -37.59 82.79
CA LYS A 197 -23.03 -38.96 82.56
C LYS A 197 -22.38 -39.18 81.22
N THR A 198 -22.83 -38.42 80.16
CA THR A 198 -22.29 -38.51 78.82
C THR A 198 -22.06 -37.09 78.27
N PRO A 199 -21.15 -36.94 77.28
CA PRO A 199 -20.95 -35.62 76.58
C PRO A 199 -22.25 -35.04 75.99
N SER A 200 -23.13 -35.90 75.48
CA SER A 200 -24.45 -35.48 74.93
C SER A 200 -25.42 -34.99 76.03
N ASP A 201 -25.33 -35.56 77.24
CA ASP A 201 -26.11 -35.07 78.36
C ASP A 201 -25.58 -33.71 78.85
N ALA A 202 -24.25 -33.55 78.88
CA ALA A 202 -23.64 -32.25 79.19
C ALA A 202 -24.06 -31.16 78.20
N GLN A 203 -24.06 -31.45 76.89
CA GLN A 203 -24.54 -30.54 75.86
C GLN A 203 -26.00 -30.11 76.11
N ARG A 204 -26.91 -31.07 76.29
CA ARG A 204 -28.33 -30.77 76.55
C ARG A 204 -28.56 -29.94 77.80
N ASN A 205 -27.78 -30.19 78.85
CA ASN A 205 -27.88 -29.42 80.07
C ASN A 205 -27.37 -28.05 79.98
N LEU A 206 -26.28 -27.81 79.21
CA LEU A 206 -25.75 -26.47 78.86
C LEU A 206 -26.73 -25.69 77.98
N GLU A 207 -27.34 -26.34 76.97
CA GLU A 207 -28.36 -25.75 76.12
C GLU A 207 -29.54 -25.17 76.87
N LYS A 208 -30.07 -26.04 77.82
CA LYS A 208 -31.22 -25.62 78.64
C LYS A 208 -30.87 -24.53 79.68
N ARG A 209 -29.64 -24.48 80.15
CA ARG A 209 -29.26 -23.56 81.23
C ARG A 209 -28.91 -22.19 80.74
N PHE A 210 -28.18 -22.13 79.59
CA PHE A 210 -27.65 -20.88 79.02
C PHE A 210 -28.32 -20.48 77.73
N GLU A 211 -29.43 -21.16 77.31
CA GLU A 211 -30.16 -20.89 76.06
C GLU A 211 -29.25 -21.00 74.82
N LEU A 212 -28.29 -21.95 74.84
CA LEU A 212 -27.35 -22.22 73.80
C LEU A 212 -27.91 -23.17 72.74
N ASP A 213 -27.41 -23.10 71.51
CA ASP A 213 -27.70 -24.12 70.52
C ASP A 213 -26.72 -25.31 70.54
N GLU A 214 -26.98 -26.30 69.64
CA GLU A 214 -26.18 -27.52 69.54
C GLU A 214 -24.73 -27.25 69.14
N LEU A 215 -24.47 -26.26 68.32
CA LEU A 215 -23.11 -25.88 67.82
C LEU A 215 -22.31 -25.21 68.94
N GLN A 216 -22.93 -24.31 69.67
CA GLN A 216 -22.33 -23.65 70.84
C GLN A 216 -22.06 -24.59 71.98
N SER A 217 -23.03 -25.43 72.37
CA SER A 217 -22.92 -26.38 73.42
C SER A 217 -21.85 -27.44 73.16
N LYS A 218 -21.75 -27.90 71.91
CA LYS A 218 -20.70 -28.80 71.45
C LYS A 218 -19.32 -28.16 71.56
N ALA A 219 -19.19 -26.93 71.10
CA ALA A 219 -17.92 -26.17 71.13
C ALA A 219 -17.44 -25.97 72.59
N ILE A 220 -18.36 -25.80 73.56
CA ILE A 220 -18.06 -25.67 74.95
C ILE A 220 -17.59 -27.03 75.54
N VAL A 221 -18.27 -28.13 75.21
CA VAL A 221 -17.88 -29.49 75.72
C VAL A 221 -16.53 -29.90 75.08
N ASP A 222 -16.24 -29.55 73.86
CA ASP A 222 -14.98 -29.86 73.20
C ASP A 222 -13.84 -28.89 73.58
N MET A 223 -14.10 -27.86 74.44
CA MET A 223 -13.12 -26.84 74.83
C MET A 223 -12.05 -27.45 75.75
N ARG A 224 -10.79 -27.11 75.45
CA ARG A 224 -9.66 -27.57 76.32
C ARG A 224 -9.51 -26.67 77.51
N LEU A 225 -9.17 -27.29 78.65
CA LEU A 225 -8.93 -26.59 79.95
C LEU A 225 -7.88 -25.46 79.83
N SER A 226 -6.93 -25.57 78.88
CA SER A 226 -5.94 -24.53 78.63
C SER A 226 -6.52 -23.24 78.04
N GLN A 227 -7.74 -23.27 77.51
CA GLN A 227 -8.45 -22.13 76.97
C GLN A 227 -9.18 -21.30 78.02
N LEU A 228 -9.23 -21.79 79.27
CA LEU A 228 -9.86 -21.11 80.38
C LEU A 228 -8.92 -20.17 81.16
N THR A 229 -7.72 -19.92 80.64
CA THR A 229 -6.78 -18.93 81.24
C THR A 229 -7.22 -17.52 80.90
N GLY A 230 -7.04 -16.58 81.90
CA GLY A 230 -7.45 -15.20 81.70
C GLY A 230 -6.91 -14.52 80.40
N LEU A 231 -5.66 -14.81 80.05
CA LEU A 231 -5.06 -14.32 78.80
C LEU A 231 -5.80 -14.84 77.56
N ARG A 232 -6.36 -16.01 77.57
CA ARG A 232 -7.14 -16.60 76.49
C ARG A 232 -8.55 -16.02 76.41
N MET A 233 -9.16 -15.67 77.53
CA MET A 233 -10.45 -15.01 77.59
C MET A 233 -10.37 -13.61 76.93
N ASP A 234 -9.34 -12.83 77.25
CA ASP A 234 -9.11 -11.54 76.62
C ASP A 234 -8.95 -11.66 75.06
N GLN A 235 -8.30 -12.77 74.65
CA GLN A 235 -8.16 -13.05 73.22
C GLN A 235 -9.48 -13.42 72.53
N LEU A 236 -10.37 -14.17 73.22
CA LEU A 236 -11.70 -14.51 72.70
C LEU A 236 -12.59 -13.28 72.57
N HIS A 237 -12.58 -12.36 73.53
CA HIS A 237 -13.29 -11.13 73.50
C HIS A 237 -12.76 -10.22 72.35
N ALA A 238 -11.43 -10.09 72.21
CA ALA A 238 -10.81 -9.33 71.13
C ALA A 238 -11.16 -9.91 69.75
N GLU A 239 -11.11 -11.24 69.57
CA GLU A 239 -11.48 -11.92 68.34
C GLU A 239 -12.97 -11.67 67.99
N TYR A 240 -13.85 -11.71 68.99
CA TYR A 240 -15.28 -11.46 68.80
C TYR A 240 -15.54 -10.01 68.36
N GLU A 241 -14.92 -9.03 69.03
CA GLU A 241 -15.05 -7.63 68.64
C GLU A 241 -14.52 -7.34 67.21
N GLU A 242 -13.41 -7.98 66.81
CA GLU A 242 -12.90 -7.91 65.47
C GLU A 242 -13.89 -8.50 64.45
N LEU A 243 -14.48 -9.64 64.77
CA LEU A 243 -15.48 -10.28 63.93
C LEU A 243 -16.76 -9.45 63.81
N GLU A 244 -17.25 -8.83 64.89
CA GLU A 244 -18.41 -7.93 64.82
C GLU A 244 -18.16 -6.73 63.91
N LYS A 245 -16.96 -6.13 63.98
CA LYS A 245 -16.56 -5.06 63.07
C LYS A 245 -16.52 -5.55 61.64
N LEU A 246 -15.97 -6.74 61.43
CA LEU A 246 -15.90 -7.38 60.09
C LEU A 246 -17.32 -7.67 59.55
N ILE A 247 -18.22 -8.26 60.37
CA ILE A 247 -19.60 -8.54 60.00
C ILE A 247 -20.32 -7.28 59.61
N THR A 248 -20.21 -6.21 60.39
CA THR A 248 -20.81 -4.91 60.11
C THR A 248 -20.29 -4.33 58.78
N TYR A 249 -18.97 -4.41 58.55
CA TYR A 249 -18.35 -3.97 57.30
C TYR A 249 -18.81 -4.81 56.11
N LEU A 250 -18.81 -6.13 56.19
CA LEU A 250 -19.26 -7.00 55.12
C LEU A 250 -20.74 -6.81 54.78
N GLN A 251 -21.57 -6.58 55.82
CA GLN A 251 -22.99 -6.23 55.65
C GLN A 251 -23.17 -4.89 54.93
N SER A 252 -22.39 -3.87 55.29
CA SER A 252 -22.45 -2.58 54.62
C SER A 252 -22.07 -2.65 53.17
N ILE A 253 -21.14 -3.57 52.76
CA ILE A 253 -20.81 -3.78 51.31
C ILE A 253 -22.00 -4.40 50.56
N LEU A 254 -22.82 -5.26 51.22
CA LEU A 254 -23.99 -5.88 50.59
C LEU A 254 -25.17 -4.91 50.48
N ASP A 255 -25.31 -3.98 51.42
CA ASP A 255 -26.41 -3.01 51.51
C ASP A 255 -26.14 -1.75 50.72
N ASP A 256 -24.87 -1.33 50.60
CA ASP A 256 -24.46 -0.11 49.87
C ASP A 256 -23.74 -0.45 48.54
N HIS A 257 -24.44 -0.18 47.44
CA HIS A 257 -23.91 -0.40 46.09
C HIS A 257 -22.68 0.46 45.73
N GLU A 258 -22.60 1.68 46.26
CA GLU A 258 -21.45 2.55 46.02
C GLU A 258 -20.21 2.10 46.77
N LEU A 259 -20.39 1.61 47.99
CA LEU A 259 -19.32 0.98 48.76
C LEU A 259 -18.81 -0.30 48.07
N CYS A 260 -19.70 -1.14 47.55
CA CYS A 260 -19.32 -2.32 46.75
C CYS A 260 -18.48 -1.93 45.53
N LYS A 261 -18.87 -0.89 44.77
CA LYS A 261 -18.09 -0.36 43.63
C LYS A 261 -16.73 0.16 44.09
N LYS A 262 -16.65 0.85 45.21
CA LYS A 262 -15.40 1.35 45.75
C LYS A 262 -14.44 0.21 46.06
N VAL A 263 -14.91 -0.85 46.74
CA VAL A 263 -14.11 -2.07 47.02
C VAL A 263 -13.58 -2.69 45.74
N MET A 264 -14.44 -2.87 44.72
CA MET A 264 -14.03 -3.39 43.41
C MET A 264 -12.96 -2.52 42.76
N LYS A 265 -13.11 -1.20 42.84
CA LYS A 265 -12.14 -0.24 42.26
C LYS A 265 -10.79 -0.31 42.96
N ASP A 266 -10.80 -0.35 44.29
CA ASP A 266 -9.58 -0.39 45.11
C ASP A 266 -8.79 -1.69 44.85
N GLU A 267 -9.48 -2.82 44.75
CA GLU A 267 -8.86 -4.10 44.36
C GLU A 267 -8.26 -4.08 42.95
N LEU A 268 -8.94 -3.45 41.98
CA LEU A 268 -8.42 -3.32 40.63
C LEU A 268 -7.22 -2.39 40.54
N LEU A 269 -7.20 -1.34 41.36
CA LEU A 269 -6.03 -0.42 41.45
C LEU A 269 -4.81 -1.13 42.03
N GLU A 270 -4.99 -1.99 43.07
CA GLU A 270 -3.92 -2.84 43.61
C GLU A 270 -3.36 -3.79 42.54
N VAL A 271 -4.25 -4.46 41.79
CA VAL A 271 -3.83 -5.35 40.67
C VAL A 271 -3.07 -4.56 39.61
N LYS A 272 -3.52 -3.34 39.26
CA LYS A 272 -2.84 -2.48 38.31
C LYS A 272 -1.44 -2.09 38.79
N GLU A 273 -1.29 -1.72 40.04
CA GLU A 273 0.00 -1.32 40.62
C GLU A 273 0.99 -2.52 40.65
N LYS A 274 0.50 -3.72 41.01
CA LYS A 274 1.34 -4.90 41.16
C LYS A 274 1.73 -5.58 39.87
N TYR A 275 0.86 -5.54 38.83
CA TYR A 275 1.00 -6.33 37.59
C TYR A 275 0.96 -5.47 36.31
N GLY A 276 0.79 -4.15 36.43
CA GLY A 276 0.76 -3.25 35.28
C GLY A 276 2.13 -3.16 34.61
N ASP A 277 2.19 -3.40 33.30
CA ASP A 277 3.37 -3.22 32.48
C ASP A 277 3.11 -2.19 31.35
N PRO A 278 4.16 -1.59 30.77
CA PRO A 278 3.99 -0.65 29.68
C PRO A 278 3.52 -1.36 28.41
N ARG A 279 2.80 -0.59 27.56
CA ARG A 279 2.38 -1.08 26.24
C ARG A 279 3.61 -1.40 25.38
N ARG A 280 3.59 -2.56 24.73
CA ARG A 280 4.65 -3.03 23.83
C ARG A 280 4.42 -2.61 22.37
N THR A 281 3.18 -2.73 21.88
CA THR A 281 2.82 -2.41 20.50
C THR A 281 2.62 -0.90 20.34
N GLU A 282 3.40 -0.26 19.47
CA GLU A 282 3.25 1.15 19.16
C GLU A 282 2.11 1.40 18.14
N ILE A 283 1.44 2.54 18.23
CA ILE A 283 0.33 2.89 17.34
C ILE A 283 0.77 4.02 16.41
N LYS A 284 0.76 3.76 15.11
CA LYS A 284 0.95 4.76 14.05
C LYS A 284 -0.43 5.16 13.51
N TYR A 285 -0.89 6.35 13.87
CA TYR A 285 -2.23 6.84 13.55
C TYR A 285 -2.43 7.17 12.08
N SER A 286 -1.38 7.63 11.38
CA SER A 286 -1.41 7.87 9.94
C SER A 286 -1.36 6.53 9.21
N SER A 287 -2.33 6.30 8.36
CA SER A 287 -2.36 5.19 7.41
C SER A 287 -1.81 5.62 6.05
N GLU A 288 -1.01 6.68 6.00
CA GLU A 288 -0.35 7.06 4.75
C GLU A 288 0.46 5.87 4.27
N GLU A 289 -0.05 5.20 3.25
CA GLU A 289 0.74 4.25 2.49
C GLU A 289 1.91 5.05 1.93
N PHE A 290 3.12 4.73 2.38
CA PHE A 290 4.31 5.28 1.77
C PHE A 290 4.22 5.05 0.28
N ASN A 291 4.06 6.13 -0.46
CA ASN A 291 4.12 6.07 -1.90
C ASN A 291 5.59 5.83 -2.27
N PRO A 292 5.93 4.76 -3.01
CA PRO A 292 7.30 4.58 -3.49
C PRO A 292 7.84 5.79 -4.25
N GLU A 293 6.95 6.62 -4.77
CA GLU A 293 7.29 7.87 -5.46
C GLU A 293 7.98 8.89 -4.55
N ASP A 294 7.68 8.88 -3.22
CA ASP A 294 8.27 9.81 -2.27
C ASP A 294 9.80 9.60 -2.08
N PHE A 295 10.32 8.45 -2.49
CA PHE A 295 11.74 8.09 -2.39
C PHE A 295 12.53 8.25 -3.67
N TYR A 296 11.85 8.53 -4.77
CA TYR A 296 12.50 8.83 -6.04
C TYR A 296 12.25 10.30 -6.36
N PRO A 297 13.30 11.13 -6.49
CA PRO A 297 13.12 12.47 -7.05
C PRO A 297 12.48 12.33 -8.44
N ASN A 298 11.57 13.23 -8.76
CA ASN A 298 10.87 13.19 -10.04
C ASN A 298 11.73 13.73 -11.18
N ASP A 299 12.96 13.20 -11.29
CA ASP A 299 13.95 13.62 -12.27
C ASP A 299 13.53 13.27 -13.70
N PRO A 300 13.93 14.11 -14.68
CA PRO A 300 13.70 13.83 -16.08
C PRO A 300 14.59 12.69 -16.57
N VAL A 301 13.97 11.71 -17.21
CA VAL A 301 14.63 10.53 -17.75
C VAL A 301 14.21 10.26 -19.18
N VAL A 302 15.03 9.56 -19.92
CA VAL A 302 14.74 9.07 -21.27
C VAL A 302 14.56 7.56 -21.21
N ILE A 303 13.36 7.09 -21.54
CA ILE A 303 13.07 5.68 -21.71
C ILE A 303 13.40 5.27 -23.14
N THR A 304 14.30 4.32 -23.29
CA THR A 304 14.63 3.75 -24.61
C THR A 304 14.20 2.29 -24.69
N ILE A 305 13.58 1.93 -25.80
CA ILE A 305 13.12 0.58 -26.06
C ILE A 305 13.69 0.13 -27.41
N SER A 306 14.33 -1.04 -27.42
CA SER A 306 14.90 -1.61 -28.63
C SER A 306 13.89 -2.49 -29.38
N HIS A 307 14.19 -2.75 -30.66
CA HIS A 307 13.39 -3.62 -31.51
C HIS A 307 13.21 -5.05 -30.96
N LEU A 308 14.20 -5.57 -30.28
CA LEU A 308 14.15 -6.90 -29.63
C LEU A 308 13.51 -6.85 -28.24
N GLY A 309 12.95 -5.71 -27.81
CA GLY A 309 12.22 -5.58 -26.56
C GLY A 309 13.11 -5.38 -25.32
N TYR A 310 14.32 -4.81 -25.47
CA TYR A 310 15.12 -4.34 -24.34
C TYR A 310 14.72 -2.93 -23.94
N ILE A 311 14.55 -2.68 -22.66
CA ILE A 311 14.16 -1.38 -22.11
C ILE A 311 15.18 -0.92 -21.08
N LYS A 312 15.42 0.38 -21.04
CA LYS A 312 16.20 1.06 -20.01
C LYS A 312 15.69 2.48 -19.80
N ARG A 313 15.96 3.04 -18.64
CA ARG A 313 15.90 4.48 -18.40
C ARG A 313 17.32 5.04 -18.33
N THR A 314 17.52 6.22 -18.83
CA THR A 314 18.80 6.94 -18.78
C THR A 314 18.50 8.36 -18.29
N PRO A 315 19.25 8.90 -17.31
CA PRO A 315 19.10 10.28 -16.88
C PRO A 315 19.25 11.23 -18.07
N LEU A 316 18.41 12.26 -18.13
CA LEU A 316 18.44 13.23 -19.22
C LEU A 316 19.80 13.92 -19.33
N SER A 317 20.49 14.12 -18.23
CA SER A 317 21.84 14.73 -18.15
C SER A 317 22.90 14.00 -19.00
N GLU A 318 22.72 12.70 -19.29
CA GLU A 318 23.62 11.96 -20.19
C GLU A 318 23.43 12.31 -21.69
N PHE A 319 22.32 12.97 -22.04
CA PHE A 319 22.02 13.38 -23.42
C PHE A 319 22.38 14.85 -23.63
N ARG A 320 23.69 15.16 -23.80
CA ARG A 320 24.17 16.51 -24.11
C ARG A 320 23.73 16.97 -25.47
N GLU A 321 23.34 18.24 -25.60
CA GLU A 321 23.12 18.89 -26.88
C GLU A 321 24.37 18.89 -27.74
N GLN A 322 24.22 18.60 -29.03
CA GLN A 322 25.27 18.78 -30.03
C GLN A 322 24.89 19.90 -31.00
N ALA A 323 25.83 20.81 -31.27
CA ALA A 323 25.65 21.86 -32.25
C ALA A 323 25.52 21.29 -33.69
N ARG A 324 24.93 22.07 -34.59
CA ARG A 324 24.79 21.70 -36.00
C ARG A 324 26.12 21.22 -36.61
N GLY A 325 26.11 20.05 -37.26
CA GLY A 325 27.28 19.44 -37.89
C GLY A 325 28.02 18.41 -37.05
N GLY A 326 27.52 18.09 -35.82
CA GLY A 326 28.09 17.04 -35.01
C GLY A 326 27.87 15.66 -35.62
N VAL A 327 28.85 14.78 -35.48
CA VAL A 327 28.72 13.35 -35.78
C VAL A 327 27.88 12.71 -34.68
N GLY A 328 26.63 12.35 -34.99
CA GLY A 328 25.71 11.75 -34.02
C GLY A 328 26.34 10.66 -33.16
N SER A 329 25.92 10.52 -31.91
CA SER A 329 26.41 9.49 -31.02
C SER A 329 25.55 8.24 -31.10
N LYS A 330 26.15 7.05 -30.98
CA LYS A 330 25.40 5.78 -30.87
C LYS A 330 24.57 5.77 -29.59
N GLY A 331 23.25 5.62 -29.73
CA GLY A 331 22.33 5.60 -28.59
C GLY A 331 22.29 4.30 -27.80
N ALA A 332 22.86 3.21 -28.28
CA ALA A 332 23.05 1.92 -27.61
C ALA A 332 24.02 1.04 -28.39
N ASN A 333 24.79 0.19 -27.67
CA ASN A 333 25.46 -0.94 -28.31
C ASN A 333 24.43 -2.05 -28.50
N SER A 334 23.99 -2.23 -29.74
CA SER A 334 23.05 -3.30 -30.10
C SER A 334 23.78 -4.61 -30.44
N ARG A 335 23.12 -5.76 -30.31
CA ARG A 335 23.50 -6.99 -31.02
C ARG A 335 23.37 -6.72 -32.52
N GLU A 336 24.03 -7.50 -33.36
CA GLU A 336 24.09 -7.29 -34.82
C GLU A 336 22.73 -7.06 -35.54
N GLN A 337 21.60 -7.25 -34.85
CA GLN A 337 20.25 -7.12 -35.38
C GLN A 337 19.28 -6.29 -34.52
N ASP A 338 19.76 -5.65 -33.43
CA ASP A 338 18.93 -4.84 -32.53
C ASP A 338 19.22 -3.35 -32.67
N PHE A 339 18.21 -2.50 -32.60
CA PHE A 339 18.33 -1.04 -32.67
C PHE A 339 17.28 -0.40 -31.76
N THR A 340 17.52 0.85 -31.34
CA THR A 340 16.54 1.61 -30.55
C THR A 340 15.35 1.98 -31.43
N GLU A 341 14.18 1.44 -31.13
CA GLU A 341 12.96 1.65 -31.90
C GLU A 341 12.11 2.80 -31.34
N TYR A 342 12.07 2.93 -30.00
CA TYR A 342 11.28 3.95 -29.33
C TYR A 342 12.13 4.71 -28.31
N ILE A 343 11.90 6.04 -28.25
CA ILE A 343 12.49 6.95 -27.27
C ILE A 343 11.37 7.79 -26.69
N TYR A 344 11.21 7.75 -25.38
CA TYR A 344 10.20 8.51 -24.64
C TYR A 344 10.86 9.37 -23.58
N PRO A 345 10.77 10.72 -23.68
CA PRO A 345 11.07 11.59 -22.56
C PRO A 345 9.98 11.38 -21.49
N ALA A 346 10.39 11.21 -20.25
CA ALA A 346 9.52 10.95 -19.13
C ALA A 346 10.14 11.52 -17.85
N THR A 347 9.37 11.52 -16.75
CA THR A 347 9.89 11.73 -15.40
C THR A 347 9.79 10.43 -14.62
N MET A 348 10.52 10.33 -13.50
CA MET A 348 10.56 9.12 -12.68
C MET A 348 9.18 8.66 -12.20
N HIS A 349 8.26 9.59 -11.92
CA HIS A 349 6.92 9.27 -11.44
C HIS A 349 5.91 8.96 -12.56
N ASN A 350 6.27 9.14 -13.84
CA ASN A 350 5.36 8.80 -14.94
C ASN A 350 5.07 7.28 -14.95
N THR A 351 3.88 6.95 -15.41
CA THR A 351 3.45 5.57 -15.64
C THR A 351 3.57 5.24 -17.13
N MET A 352 4.28 4.17 -17.44
CA MET A 352 4.32 3.58 -18.76
C MET A 352 3.33 2.44 -18.88
N MET A 353 2.43 2.51 -19.85
CA MET A 353 1.53 1.41 -20.20
C MET A 353 2.09 0.69 -21.43
N PHE A 354 2.06 -0.62 -21.38
CA PHE A 354 2.57 -1.52 -22.40
C PHE A 354 1.43 -2.34 -22.98
N PHE A 355 1.23 -2.28 -24.27
CA PHE A 355 0.17 -3.02 -24.95
C PHE A 355 0.77 -4.08 -25.87
N THR A 356 0.32 -5.30 -25.69
CA THR A 356 0.79 -6.44 -26.49
C THR A 356 0.03 -6.59 -27.78
N LYS A 357 0.60 -7.32 -28.72
CA LYS A 357 -0.06 -7.67 -29.99
C LYS A 357 -1.38 -8.39 -29.79
N LYS A 358 -1.47 -9.25 -28.78
CA LYS A 358 -2.70 -9.99 -28.41
C LYS A 358 -3.71 -9.12 -27.62
N GLY A 359 -3.39 -7.83 -27.39
CA GLY A 359 -4.33 -6.88 -26.79
C GLY A 359 -4.37 -6.90 -25.28
N ARG A 360 -3.30 -7.29 -24.59
CA ARG A 360 -3.15 -7.12 -23.13
C ARG A 360 -2.47 -5.80 -22.80
N CYS A 361 -2.73 -5.29 -21.59
CA CYS A 361 -2.13 -4.09 -21.04
C CYS A 361 -1.40 -4.40 -19.75
N TYR A 362 -0.17 -3.88 -19.61
CA TYR A 362 0.67 -3.93 -18.43
C TYR A 362 1.13 -2.52 -18.05
N TRP A 363 1.58 -2.32 -16.81
CA TRP A 363 2.03 -1.04 -16.29
C TRP A 363 3.38 -1.17 -15.60
N LEU A 364 4.23 -0.15 -15.75
CA LEU A 364 5.41 0.09 -14.93
C LEU A 364 5.50 1.57 -14.62
N LYS A 365 5.90 1.91 -13.41
CA LYS A 365 6.39 3.25 -13.11
C LYS A 365 7.77 3.44 -13.71
N CYS A 366 8.12 4.65 -14.15
CA CYS A 366 9.42 4.90 -14.77
C CYS A 366 10.59 4.59 -13.84
N TYR A 367 10.42 4.79 -12.51
CA TYR A 367 11.44 4.42 -11.53
C TYR A 367 11.67 2.90 -11.40
N GLU A 368 10.71 2.06 -11.81
CA GLU A 368 10.85 0.59 -11.83
C GLU A 368 11.63 0.08 -13.05
N ILE A 369 11.79 0.92 -14.08
CA ILE A 369 12.56 0.59 -15.27
C ILE A 369 14.04 0.66 -14.91
N PRO A 370 14.86 -0.38 -15.22
CA PRO A 370 16.28 -0.39 -14.88
C PRO A 370 17.04 0.78 -15.46
N GLU A 371 17.88 1.40 -14.63
CA GLU A 371 18.80 2.43 -15.07
C GLU A 371 19.91 1.83 -15.93
N GLY A 372 20.31 2.53 -16.95
CA GLY A 372 21.37 2.09 -17.84
C GLY A 372 22.05 3.29 -18.51
N ALA A 373 23.36 3.24 -18.56
CA ALA A 373 24.15 4.23 -19.30
C ALA A 373 23.71 4.30 -20.77
N LYS A 374 23.93 5.43 -21.43
CA LYS A 374 23.55 5.68 -22.82
C LYS A 374 23.90 4.54 -23.77
N ASN A 375 25.05 3.89 -23.58
CA ASN A 375 25.56 2.81 -24.43
C ASN A 375 25.19 1.41 -23.95
N SER A 376 24.47 1.24 -22.84
CA SER A 376 24.06 -0.07 -22.31
C SER A 376 22.90 -0.67 -23.10
N LYS A 377 22.75 -2.00 -23.06
CA LYS A 377 21.68 -2.71 -23.78
C LYS A 377 20.31 -2.62 -23.08
N GLY A 378 20.27 -2.29 -21.79
CA GLY A 378 19.07 -2.38 -20.98
C GLY A 378 18.72 -3.82 -20.58
N ARG A 379 17.51 -4.02 -20.06
CA ARG A 379 16.96 -5.32 -19.62
C ARG A 379 15.78 -5.71 -20.51
N ALA A 380 15.62 -7.00 -20.78
CA ALA A 380 14.47 -7.48 -21.57
C ALA A 380 13.15 -7.18 -20.83
N ILE A 381 12.18 -6.61 -21.53
CA ILE A 381 10.86 -6.24 -20.98
C ILE A 381 10.15 -7.47 -20.39
N GLN A 382 10.32 -8.64 -20.97
CA GLN A 382 9.77 -9.91 -20.47
C GLN A 382 10.25 -10.27 -19.05
N ASN A 383 11.41 -9.76 -18.63
CA ASN A 383 11.91 -9.95 -17.26
C ASN A 383 11.28 -8.95 -16.26
N LEU A 384 10.63 -7.89 -16.74
CA LEU A 384 9.98 -6.86 -15.91
C LEU A 384 8.46 -7.05 -15.84
N LEU A 385 7.88 -7.66 -16.88
CA LEU A 385 6.44 -7.86 -17.03
C LEU A 385 6.13 -9.34 -17.25
N ASN A 386 5.08 -9.85 -16.63
CA ASN A 386 4.60 -11.22 -16.81
C ASN A 386 3.88 -11.38 -18.17
N ILE A 387 4.63 -11.27 -19.26
CA ILE A 387 4.11 -11.43 -20.63
C ILE A 387 4.19 -12.89 -21.02
N GLU A 388 3.15 -13.41 -21.70
CA GLU A 388 3.14 -14.75 -22.26
C GLU A 388 4.27 -14.92 -23.29
N SER A 389 4.87 -16.10 -23.37
CA SER A 389 6.06 -16.35 -24.21
C SER A 389 5.82 -16.19 -25.71
N ASP A 390 4.56 -16.30 -26.15
CA ASP A 390 4.10 -16.17 -27.53
C ASP A 390 3.47 -14.80 -27.85
N ASP A 391 3.60 -13.83 -26.92
CA ASP A 391 3.12 -12.46 -27.09
C ASP A 391 4.29 -11.46 -27.07
N SER A 392 4.11 -10.32 -27.69
CA SER A 392 5.11 -9.25 -27.75
C SER A 392 4.46 -7.87 -27.63
N ILE A 393 5.18 -6.92 -27.08
CA ILE A 393 4.71 -5.54 -26.93
C ILE A 393 4.82 -4.84 -28.29
N ASN A 394 3.76 -4.11 -28.67
CA ASN A 394 3.68 -3.42 -29.93
C ASN A 394 3.29 -1.95 -29.80
N ALA A 395 2.79 -1.52 -28.65
CA ALA A 395 2.42 -0.13 -28.42
C ALA A 395 2.72 0.29 -26.98
N PHE A 396 3.04 1.56 -26.83
CA PHE A 396 3.42 2.17 -25.56
C PHE A 396 2.63 3.46 -25.36
N LEU A 397 2.26 3.75 -24.11
CA LEU A 397 1.60 4.98 -23.73
C LEU A 397 2.21 5.51 -22.45
N ARG A 398 2.71 6.74 -22.45
CA ARG A 398 3.18 7.45 -21.27
C ARG A 398 2.03 8.23 -20.66
N LEU A 399 1.82 8.10 -19.37
CA LEU A 399 0.87 8.85 -18.57
C LEU A 399 1.60 9.63 -17.48
N ARG A 400 1.09 10.79 -17.10
CA ARG A 400 1.62 11.57 -15.97
C ARG A 400 1.42 10.81 -14.64
N GLY A 401 0.26 10.18 -14.47
CA GLY A 401 -0.11 9.36 -13.32
C GLY A 401 -1.49 8.75 -13.52
N LEU A 402 -1.90 7.89 -12.59
CA LEU A 402 -3.24 7.28 -12.51
C LEU A 402 -3.94 7.64 -11.19
N ASP A 403 -3.46 8.68 -10.50
CA ASP A 403 -3.92 9.08 -9.17
C ASP A 403 -4.85 10.30 -9.20
N ASP A 404 -4.93 11.01 -10.34
CA ASP A 404 -5.80 12.16 -10.56
C ASP A 404 -7.15 11.72 -11.15
N PRO A 405 -8.27 11.78 -10.38
CA PRO A 405 -9.59 11.35 -10.82
C PRO A 405 -10.12 12.17 -12.01
N ASP A 406 -9.82 13.48 -12.06
CA ASP A 406 -10.29 14.35 -13.15
C ASP A 406 -9.61 13.99 -14.46
N PHE A 407 -8.31 13.74 -14.42
CA PHE A 407 -7.57 13.27 -15.58
C PHE A 407 -8.05 11.91 -16.06
N ILE A 408 -8.25 10.95 -15.14
CA ILE A 408 -8.69 9.58 -15.46
C ILE A 408 -10.09 9.56 -16.10
N ASN A 409 -11.02 10.38 -15.58
CA ASN A 409 -12.40 10.41 -16.04
C ASN A 409 -12.60 11.22 -17.34
N SER A 410 -11.69 12.14 -17.64
CA SER A 410 -11.77 12.99 -18.82
C SER A 410 -11.05 12.44 -20.05
N HIS A 411 -10.26 11.37 -19.90
CA HIS A 411 -9.44 10.83 -20.99
C HIS A 411 -9.84 9.42 -21.41
N TYR A 412 -9.49 9.08 -22.63
CA TYR A 412 -9.77 7.80 -23.27
C TYR A 412 -8.50 7.20 -23.88
N VAL A 413 -8.45 5.88 -23.90
CA VAL A 413 -7.44 5.10 -24.62
C VAL A 413 -8.06 4.59 -25.91
N VAL A 414 -7.48 5.00 -27.04
CA VAL A 414 -7.94 4.61 -28.37
C VAL A 414 -6.95 3.65 -28.98
N PHE A 415 -7.45 2.55 -29.50
CA PHE A 415 -6.70 1.47 -30.14
C PHE A 415 -7.00 1.42 -31.62
N ALA A 416 -5.99 1.15 -32.43
CA ALA A 416 -6.15 0.79 -33.84
C ALA A 416 -5.51 -0.57 -34.09
N THR A 417 -6.19 -1.41 -34.90
CA THR A 417 -5.67 -2.71 -35.29
C THR A 417 -5.25 -2.73 -36.77
N LYS A 418 -4.43 -3.69 -37.10
CA LYS A 418 -3.89 -3.92 -38.44
C LYS A 418 -4.98 -4.08 -39.51
N LYS A 419 -6.08 -4.76 -39.16
CA LYS A 419 -7.26 -4.96 -40.03
C LYS A 419 -8.22 -3.74 -40.07
N GLY A 420 -7.84 -2.62 -39.49
CA GLY A 420 -8.60 -1.37 -39.59
C GLY A 420 -9.74 -1.23 -38.58
N LEU A 421 -9.73 -1.99 -37.49
CA LEU A 421 -10.65 -1.77 -36.39
C LEU A 421 -10.14 -0.65 -35.48
N ILE A 422 -11.07 0.09 -34.88
CA ILE A 422 -10.80 1.12 -33.87
C ILE A 422 -11.66 0.89 -32.64
N LYS A 423 -11.08 1.15 -31.48
CA LYS A 423 -11.75 1.01 -30.20
C LYS A 423 -11.40 2.19 -29.29
N LYS A 424 -12.38 2.71 -28.58
CA LYS A 424 -12.23 3.76 -27.58
C LYS A 424 -12.69 3.22 -26.22
N THR A 425 -11.88 3.37 -25.20
CA THR A 425 -12.18 2.90 -23.81
C THR A 425 -11.81 4.03 -22.84
N SER A 426 -12.63 4.28 -21.81
CA SER A 426 -12.29 5.24 -20.75
C SER A 426 -10.96 4.87 -20.08
N LEU A 427 -10.13 5.87 -19.77
CA LEU A 427 -8.88 5.66 -19.04
C LEU A 427 -9.12 5.08 -17.64
N GLU A 428 -10.26 5.38 -17.02
CA GLU A 428 -10.70 4.82 -15.73
C GLU A 428 -10.65 3.27 -15.74
N ALA A 429 -11.02 2.64 -16.87
CA ALA A 429 -10.96 1.18 -17.00
C ALA A 429 -9.55 0.59 -16.83
N TYR A 430 -8.50 1.41 -16.91
CA TYR A 430 -7.09 1.05 -16.76
C TYR A 430 -6.44 1.65 -15.51
N SER A 431 -7.19 2.34 -14.65
CA SER A 431 -6.67 3.03 -13.44
C SER A 431 -6.19 2.08 -12.35
N ARG A 432 -6.51 0.79 -12.43
CA ARG A 432 -6.14 -0.23 -11.44
C ARG A 432 -5.14 -1.23 -12.02
N PRO A 433 -3.82 -0.96 -11.92
CA PRO A 433 -2.77 -1.85 -12.39
C PRO A 433 -2.84 -3.25 -11.75
N ARG A 434 -2.53 -4.28 -12.55
CA ARG A 434 -2.42 -5.67 -12.08
C ARG A 434 -1.13 -6.29 -12.62
N ALA A 435 -0.40 -7.03 -11.78
CA ALA A 435 0.86 -7.68 -12.14
C ALA A 435 0.73 -8.61 -13.37
N ASN A 436 -0.38 -9.32 -13.50
CA ASN A 436 -0.64 -10.23 -14.64
C ASN A 436 -1.25 -9.51 -15.86
N GLY A 437 -1.27 -8.17 -15.86
CA GLY A 437 -1.92 -7.40 -16.89
C GLY A 437 -3.43 -7.56 -16.95
N VAL A 438 -4.08 -6.82 -17.84
CA VAL A 438 -5.51 -6.91 -18.12
C VAL A 438 -5.76 -7.00 -19.62
N ILE A 439 -6.87 -7.59 -20.02
CA ILE A 439 -7.32 -7.53 -21.41
C ILE A 439 -7.69 -6.08 -21.71
N ALA A 440 -7.02 -5.50 -22.69
CA ALA A 440 -7.24 -4.12 -23.14
C ALA A 440 -8.17 -4.04 -24.35
N ILE A 441 -8.05 -4.99 -25.24
CA ILE A 441 -8.88 -5.15 -26.45
C ILE A 441 -8.95 -6.63 -26.78
N ASN A 442 -10.10 -7.09 -27.28
CA ASN A 442 -10.23 -8.44 -27.83
C ASN A 442 -9.81 -8.40 -29.30
N VAL A 443 -8.62 -8.93 -29.60
CA VAL A 443 -8.03 -8.93 -30.95
C VAL A 443 -8.55 -10.16 -31.71
N LEU A 444 -9.02 -9.95 -32.94
CA LEU A 444 -9.49 -11.04 -33.78
C LEU A 444 -8.31 -11.89 -34.29
N GLU A 445 -8.58 -13.13 -34.64
CA GLU A 445 -7.58 -14.04 -35.20
C GLU A 445 -6.92 -13.45 -36.46
N GLY A 446 -5.60 -13.43 -36.49
CA GLY A 446 -4.80 -12.84 -37.56
C GLY A 446 -4.84 -11.31 -37.61
N ASP A 447 -5.29 -10.64 -36.56
CA ASP A 447 -5.19 -9.19 -36.38
C ASP A 447 -4.17 -8.86 -35.28
N GLU A 448 -3.69 -7.63 -35.24
CA GLU A 448 -2.72 -7.12 -34.24
C GLU A 448 -3.02 -5.67 -33.89
N VAL A 449 -2.71 -5.25 -32.67
CA VAL A 449 -2.75 -3.83 -32.28
C VAL A 449 -1.58 -3.11 -32.92
N VAL A 450 -1.81 -2.08 -33.72
CA VAL A 450 -0.76 -1.28 -34.39
C VAL A 450 -0.53 0.07 -33.74
N GLY A 451 -1.48 0.57 -32.98
CA GLY A 451 -1.32 1.86 -32.32
C GLY A 451 -2.28 2.05 -31.16
N VAL A 452 -1.79 2.71 -30.12
CA VAL A 452 -2.57 3.11 -28.96
C VAL A 452 -2.29 4.58 -28.68
N ARG A 453 -3.33 5.38 -28.45
CA ARG A 453 -3.22 6.83 -28.19
C ARG A 453 -4.15 7.22 -27.05
N LEU A 454 -3.73 8.24 -26.29
CA LEU A 454 -4.55 8.93 -25.32
C LEU A 454 -5.31 10.06 -26.00
N THR A 455 -6.61 10.21 -25.70
CA THR A 455 -7.47 11.27 -26.22
C THR A 455 -8.30 11.89 -25.09
N ASN A 456 -8.84 13.08 -25.32
CA ASN A 456 -9.62 13.85 -24.34
C ASN A 456 -11.12 13.88 -24.63
N GLY A 457 -11.61 13.08 -25.58
CA GLY A 457 -13.01 13.04 -25.99
C GLY A 457 -13.38 13.97 -27.15
N HIS A 458 -12.52 14.92 -27.49
CA HIS A 458 -12.78 15.95 -28.52
C HIS A 458 -11.77 15.95 -29.67
N ASN A 459 -10.86 15.00 -29.69
CA ASN A 459 -9.80 14.92 -30.67
C ASN A 459 -10.30 14.39 -32.03
N GLU A 460 -9.53 14.70 -33.05
CA GLU A 460 -9.66 14.07 -34.36
C GLU A 460 -8.63 12.95 -34.53
N LEU A 461 -9.06 11.89 -35.15
CA LEU A 461 -8.25 10.69 -35.37
C LEU A 461 -7.99 10.54 -36.86
N LEU A 462 -6.77 10.15 -37.21
CA LEU A 462 -6.38 9.86 -38.54
C LEU A 462 -5.70 8.49 -38.63
N LEU A 463 -6.27 7.59 -39.43
CA LEU A 463 -5.74 6.26 -39.70
C LEU A 463 -5.15 6.25 -41.10
N ALA A 464 -4.00 5.60 -41.27
CA ALA A 464 -3.38 5.46 -42.60
C ALA A 464 -3.10 3.97 -42.89
N ASP A 465 -3.32 3.59 -44.16
CA ASP A 465 -3.04 2.27 -44.69
C ASP A 465 -1.71 2.19 -45.44
N ARG A 466 -1.27 0.99 -45.68
CA ARG A 466 -0.03 0.67 -46.38
C ARG A 466 -0.03 1.11 -47.85
N ASN A 467 -1.21 1.20 -48.45
CA ASN A 467 -1.41 1.63 -49.84
C ASN A 467 -1.43 3.16 -50.01
N GLY A 468 -1.11 3.91 -48.94
CA GLY A 468 -0.95 5.36 -48.99
C GLY A 468 -2.26 6.12 -48.95
N ARG A 469 -3.30 5.61 -48.31
CA ARG A 469 -4.54 6.31 -48.04
C ARG A 469 -4.64 6.65 -46.56
N ALA A 470 -5.44 7.67 -46.23
CA ALA A 470 -5.73 8.03 -44.83
C ALA A 470 -7.18 8.51 -44.69
N VAL A 471 -7.80 8.15 -43.57
CA VAL A 471 -9.14 8.59 -43.17
C VAL A 471 -9.05 9.44 -41.91
N ARG A 472 -9.68 10.63 -41.92
CA ARG A 472 -9.78 11.54 -40.78
C ARG A 472 -11.22 11.61 -40.31
N PHE A 473 -11.45 11.51 -39.02
CA PHE A 473 -12.77 11.56 -38.39
C PHE A 473 -12.67 11.98 -36.91
N HIS A 474 -13.75 12.55 -36.37
CA HIS A 474 -13.84 12.87 -34.94
C HIS A 474 -13.96 11.62 -34.08
N GLU A 475 -13.25 11.60 -32.97
CA GLU A 475 -13.29 10.46 -32.02
C GLU A 475 -14.69 10.22 -31.40
N ASN A 476 -15.59 11.21 -31.40
CA ASN A 476 -16.97 11.06 -30.94
C ASN A 476 -17.79 10.08 -31.81
N THR A 477 -17.38 9.84 -33.04
CA THR A 477 -17.97 8.81 -33.91
C THR A 477 -17.66 7.40 -33.45
N VAL A 478 -16.71 7.25 -32.54
CA VAL A 478 -16.36 6.00 -31.87
C VAL A 478 -16.91 6.05 -30.45
N ARG A 479 -17.96 5.27 -30.18
CA ARG A 479 -18.53 5.19 -28.83
C ARG A 479 -17.52 4.58 -27.86
N ALA A 480 -17.54 5.02 -26.60
CA ALA A 480 -16.74 4.37 -25.55
C ALA A 480 -17.24 2.94 -25.32
N MET A 481 -16.33 1.99 -25.19
CA MET A 481 -16.59 0.56 -25.05
C MET A 481 -15.78 -0.04 -23.89
N GLY A 482 -16.27 -1.13 -23.32
CA GLY A 482 -15.56 -1.87 -22.29
C GLY A 482 -14.26 -2.52 -22.82
N ARG A 483 -13.35 -2.87 -21.89
CA ARG A 483 -12.02 -3.45 -22.23
C ARG A 483 -12.08 -4.70 -23.13
N VAL A 484 -13.04 -5.56 -22.94
CA VAL A 484 -13.14 -6.89 -23.62
C VAL A 484 -13.79 -6.81 -25.00
N SER A 485 -14.11 -5.60 -25.51
CA SER A 485 -14.70 -5.45 -26.84
C SER A 485 -13.63 -5.47 -27.94
N THR A 486 -14.01 -5.87 -29.14
CA THR A 486 -13.17 -5.88 -30.36
C THR A 486 -13.04 -4.51 -31.03
N GLY A 487 -13.98 -3.63 -30.81
CA GLY A 487 -14.03 -2.33 -31.50
C GLY A 487 -14.99 -2.30 -32.68
N VAL A 488 -14.87 -1.27 -33.48
CA VAL A 488 -15.67 -1.00 -34.67
C VAL A 488 -14.79 -0.69 -35.87
N ARG A 489 -15.31 -0.76 -37.07
CA ARG A 489 -14.54 -0.42 -38.27
C ARG A 489 -14.12 1.06 -38.29
N GLY A 490 -12.82 1.30 -38.25
CA GLY A 490 -12.20 2.63 -38.32
C GLY A 490 -11.88 3.04 -39.78
N MET A 491 -11.31 2.12 -40.54
CA MET A 491 -10.94 2.27 -41.92
C MET A 491 -11.33 1.05 -42.75
N ARG A 492 -11.70 1.24 -44.01
CA ARG A 492 -11.94 0.15 -44.97
C ARG A 492 -10.68 -0.03 -45.80
N LEU A 493 -10.07 -1.18 -45.68
CA LEU A 493 -8.88 -1.57 -46.43
C LEU A 493 -9.26 -2.13 -47.81
N ASP A 494 -8.34 -2.08 -48.75
CA ASP A 494 -8.47 -2.75 -50.06
C ASP A 494 -8.23 -4.26 -49.88
N GLU A 495 -8.69 -5.06 -50.83
CA GLU A 495 -8.47 -6.51 -50.79
C GLU A 495 -6.98 -6.83 -51.02
N GLY A 496 -6.51 -7.91 -50.40
CA GLY A 496 -5.14 -8.36 -50.49
C GLY A 496 -4.34 -8.15 -49.18
N ASP A 497 -3.14 -7.63 -49.31
CA ASP A 497 -2.17 -7.43 -48.21
C ASP A 497 -2.17 -6.00 -47.63
N ASP A 498 -3.28 -5.27 -47.81
CA ASP A 498 -3.42 -3.91 -47.25
C ASP A 498 -3.66 -3.97 -45.74
N GLU A 499 -3.04 -3.07 -45.02
CA GLU A 499 -3.08 -3.00 -43.56
C GLU A 499 -2.95 -1.57 -43.07
N VAL A 500 -3.52 -1.30 -41.89
CA VAL A 500 -3.27 -0.01 -41.21
C VAL A 500 -1.84 -0.01 -40.67
N VAL A 501 -1.08 1.04 -41.03
CA VAL A 501 0.31 1.23 -40.60
C VAL A 501 0.45 2.16 -39.39
N GLY A 502 -0.59 2.94 -39.09
CA GLY A 502 -0.55 3.80 -37.93
C GLY A 502 -1.81 4.60 -37.70
N MET A 503 -1.92 5.08 -36.48
CA MET A 503 -2.96 5.99 -36.01
C MET A 503 -2.33 7.21 -35.35
N VAL A 504 -2.82 8.39 -35.68
CA VAL A 504 -2.40 9.65 -35.05
C VAL A 504 -3.61 10.40 -34.51
N VAL A 505 -3.37 11.21 -33.49
CA VAL A 505 -4.34 12.11 -32.86
C VAL A 505 -3.97 13.53 -33.26
N VAL A 506 -4.90 14.28 -33.77
CA VAL A 506 -4.76 15.70 -34.11
C VAL A 506 -5.36 16.52 -32.98
N ASN A 507 -4.55 17.34 -32.33
CA ASN A 507 -4.97 18.20 -31.23
C ASN A 507 -5.26 19.63 -31.68
N LYS A 508 -4.39 20.17 -32.53
CA LYS A 508 -4.43 21.54 -33.04
C LYS A 508 -4.26 21.53 -34.55
N PRO A 509 -5.33 21.40 -35.32
CA PRO A 509 -5.26 21.27 -36.78
C PRO A 509 -4.51 22.41 -37.49
N GLU A 510 -4.56 23.63 -36.93
CA GLU A 510 -3.93 24.82 -37.51
C GLU A 510 -2.40 24.89 -37.33
N GLU A 511 -1.87 24.27 -36.26
CA GLU A 511 -0.46 24.27 -35.91
C GLU A 511 0.26 22.99 -36.35
N GLU A 512 -0.48 21.91 -36.53
CA GLU A 512 0.03 20.58 -36.81
C GLU A 512 0.02 20.22 -38.27
N THR A 513 0.95 19.39 -38.70
CA THR A 513 1.02 18.84 -40.06
C THR A 513 1.16 17.32 -40.00
N ILE A 514 0.73 16.66 -41.08
CA ILE A 514 0.81 15.19 -41.20
C ILE A 514 2.08 14.82 -41.96
N MET A 515 2.98 14.16 -41.28
CA MET A 515 4.21 13.59 -41.84
C MET A 515 3.99 12.14 -42.21
N VAL A 516 4.32 11.75 -43.42
CA VAL A 516 4.28 10.37 -43.91
C VAL A 516 5.64 9.96 -44.46
N VAL A 517 6.01 8.70 -44.19
CA VAL A 517 7.29 8.12 -44.63
C VAL A 517 7.06 6.74 -45.25
N SER A 518 7.71 6.49 -46.38
CA SER A 518 7.61 5.23 -47.14
C SER A 518 8.84 4.34 -47.01
N GLU A 519 8.71 3.08 -47.42
CA GLU A 519 9.74 2.04 -47.34
C GLU A 519 11.09 2.46 -47.89
N ASN A 520 11.09 3.12 -49.03
CA ASN A 520 12.32 3.49 -49.77
C ASN A 520 12.88 4.84 -49.32
N GLY A 521 12.46 5.35 -48.15
CA GLY A 521 13.00 6.58 -47.56
C GLY A 521 12.48 7.86 -48.18
N TYR A 522 11.34 7.84 -48.84
CA TYR A 522 10.63 9.02 -49.28
C TYR A 522 9.62 9.45 -48.25
N GLY A 523 9.43 10.72 -48.06
CA GLY A 523 8.44 11.25 -47.16
C GLY A 523 8.07 12.68 -47.47
N LYS A 524 7.03 13.15 -46.85
CA LYS A 524 6.53 14.51 -46.96
C LYS A 524 5.67 14.90 -45.79
N ARG A 525 5.46 16.19 -45.71
CA ARG A 525 4.60 16.86 -44.77
C ARG A 525 3.44 17.50 -45.50
N SER A 526 2.21 17.33 -44.99
CA SER A 526 1.00 17.93 -45.61
C SER A 526 0.18 18.62 -44.51
N GLN A 527 -0.58 19.67 -44.89
CA GLN A 527 -1.49 20.32 -43.94
C GLN A 527 -2.58 19.35 -43.50
N VAL A 528 -2.99 19.46 -42.24
CA VAL A 528 -4.09 18.66 -41.68
C VAL A 528 -5.40 18.95 -42.43
N GLU A 529 -5.61 20.19 -42.85
CA GLU A 529 -6.79 20.62 -43.61
C GLU A 529 -6.95 19.96 -44.99
N ASP A 530 -5.86 19.51 -45.59
CA ASP A 530 -5.89 18.74 -46.85
C ASP A 530 -6.66 17.41 -46.66
N TYR A 531 -6.82 16.93 -45.43
CA TYR A 531 -7.56 15.72 -45.10
C TYR A 531 -8.96 16.08 -44.64
N ARG A 532 -9.95 15.95 -45.52
CA ARG A 532 -11.34 16.22 -45.16
C ARG A 532 -11.79 15.34 -43.99
N VAL A 533 -12.52 15.92 -43.05
CA VAL A 533 -13.17 15.17 -41.98
C VAL A 533 -14.33 14.38 -42.58
N THR A 534 -14.36 13.07 -42.30
CA THR A 534 -15.39 12.14 -42.79
C THR A 534 -15.92 11.27 -41.65
N ASN A 535 -16.88 10.40 -41.95
CA ASN A 535 -17.26 9.37 -41.02
C ASN A 535 -16.20 8.24 -40.98
N ARG A 536 -16.04 7.56 -39.84
CA ARG A 536 -15.20 6.36 -39.74
C ARG A 536 -15.64 5.26 -40.68
N GLY A 537 -14.73 4.34 -41.02
CA GLY A 537 -15.03 3.18 -41.87
C GLY A 537 -15.00 3.45 -43.38
N GLY A 538 -14.59 4.66 -43.78
CA GLY A 538 -14.35 5.01 -45.17
C GLY A 538 -13.02 4.46 -45.71
N LYS A 539 -12.81 4.45 -47.04
CA LYS A 539 -11.53 4.13 -47.70
C LYS A 539 -10.46 5.23 -47.54
N GLY A 540 -10.87 6.42 -47.08
CA GLY A 540 -9.98 7.57 -46.95
C GLY A 540 -9.59 8.24 -48.26
N VAL A 541 -8.67 9.20 -48.14
CA VAL A 541 -8.09 9.97 -49.22
C VAL A 541 -6.62 9.62 -49.43
N LYS A 542 -6.10 9.82 -50.62
CA LYS A 542 -4.69 9.53 -50.91
C LYS A 542 -3.79 10.46 -50.06
N THR A 543 -2.90 9.90 -49.28
CA THR A 543 -1.92 10.62 -48.44
C THR A 543 -0.51 10.57 -48.98
N LEU A 544 -0.16 9.54 -49.76
CA LEU A 544 1.10 9.42 -50.47
C LEU A 544 0.84 8.77 -51.81
N ASN A 545 1.50 9.24 -52.89
CA ASN A 545 1.46 8.56 -54.16
C ASN A 545 2.47 7.41 -54.19
N ILE A 546 1.96 6.21 -54.02
CA ILE A 546 2.76 4.97 -53.97
C ILE A 546 3.19 4.62 -55.41
N THR A 547 4.49 4.44 -55.61
CA THR A 547 5.14 4.03 -56.85
C THR A 547 6.29 3.05 -56.49
N GLU A 548 6.86 2.38 -57.49
CA GLU A 548 8.05 1.54 -57.30
C GLU A 548 9.22 2.31 -56.64
N LYS A 549 9.31 3.61 -56.95
CA LYS A 549 10.35 4.50 -56.40
C LYS A 549 10.16 4.79 -54.90
N THR A 550 8.93 5.02 -54.47
CA THR A 550 8.62 5.35 -53.06
C THR A 550 8.53 4.12 -52.18
N GLY A 551 8.10 3.01 -52.73
CA GLY A 551 7.66 1.86 -51.91
C GLY A 551 6.37 2.18 -51.17
N ARG A 552 5.90 1.27 -50.32
CA ARG A 552 4.67 1.38 -49.56
C ARG A 552 4.80 2.33 -48.38
N LEU A 553 3.68 2.78 -47.81
CA LEU A 553 3.68 3.62 -46.64
C LEU A 553 4.08 2.77 -45.39
N VAL A 554 4.98 3.31 -44.56
CA VAL A 554 5.48 2.68 -43.35
C VAL A 554 5.03 3.42 -42.10
N ALA A 555 5.00 4.76 -42.13
CA ALA A 555 4.68 5.52 -40.93
C ALA A 555 3.90 6.79 -41.25
N ILE A 556 3.03 7.15 -40.29
CA ILE A 556 2.34 8.42 -40.22
C ILE A 556 2.53 9.05 -38.86
N LYS A 557 2.85 10.36 -38.81
CA LYS A 557 3.05 11.13 -37.59
C LYS A 557 2.39 12.49 -37.68
N VAL A 558 1.89 13.03 -36.57
CA VAL A 558 1.54 14.45 -36.44
C VAL A 558 2.76 15.18 -35.94
N VAL A 559 3.17 16.24 -36.62
CA VAL A 559 4.39 16.98 -36.32
C VAL A 559 4.17 18.49 -36.42
N THR A 560 5.01 19.25 -35.72
CA THR A 560 5.14 20.71 -35.77
C THR A 560 6.55 21.07 -36.24
N ASP A 561 6.81 22.33 -36.52
CA ASP A 561 8.14 22.83 -36.95
C ASP A 561 9.22 22.64 -35.86
N GLU A 562 8.81 22.54 -34.59
CA GLU A 562 9.69 22.34 -33.47
C GLU A 562 10.11 20.87 -33.24
N ASN A 563 9.52 19.95 -34.01
CA ASN A 563 9.82 18.54 -33.88
C ASN A 563 11.02 18.10 -34.69
N ASP A 564 11.69 17.07 -34.24
CA ASP A 564 12.66 16.28 -34.97
C ASP A 564 12.11 14.89 -35.29
N LEU A 565 12.48 14.36 -36.45
CA LEU A 565 12.20 13.01 -36.87
C LEU A 565 13.43 12.14 -36.72
N MET A 566 13.29 10.99 -36.10
CA MET A 566 14.29 9.94 -36.10
C MET A 566 13.81 8.81 -37.00
N ILE A 567 14.53 8.59 -38.10
CA ILE A 567 14.22 7.54 -39.07
C ILE A 567 15.25 6.44 -38.92
N ILE A 568 14.78 5.22 -38.75
CA ILE A 568 15.59 4.02 -38.49
C ILE A 568 15.35 3.04 -39.64
N ASN A 569 16.42 2.51 -40.23
CA ASN A 569 16.34 1.45 -41.22
C ASN A 569 16.52 0.06 -40.60
N LYS A 570 16.24 -1.00 -41.35
CA LYS A 570 16.42 -2.38 -40.88
C LYS A 570 17.87 -2.74 -40.49
N SER A 571 18.86 -2.07 -41.11
CA SER A 571 20.28 -2.26 -40.73
C SER A 571 20.68 -1.51 -39.45
N GLY A 572 19.75 -0.84 -38.76
CA GLY A 572 20.04 -0.11 -37.52
C GLY A 572 20.67 1.27 -37.70
N ILE A 573 20.72 1.80 -38.90
CA ILE A 573 21.22 3.17 -39.16
C ILE A 573 20.11 4.14 -38.80
N LEU A 574 20.43 5.10 -37.92
CA LEU A 574 19.55 6.15 -37.46
C LEU A 574 19.94 7.49 -38.08
N ILE A 575 18.96 8.20 -38.64
CA ILE A 575 19.10 9.57 -39.07
C ILE A 575 18.12 10.46 -38.28
N ARG A 576 18.60 11.60 -37.83
CA ARG A 576 17.80 12.67 -37.23
C ARG A 576 17.64 13.82 -38.23
N LEU A 577 16.41 14.22 -38.48
CA LEU A 577 16.02 15.28 -39.37
C LEU A 577 15.12 16.29 -38.65
N LYS A 578 15.36 17.58 -38.87
CA LYS A 578 14.41 18.61 -38.42
C LYS A 578 13.17 18.61 -39.31
N VAL A 579 12.00 18.63 -38.69
CA VAL A 579 10.72 18.71 -39.41
C VAL A 579 10.62 20.04 -40.22
N SER A 580 11.16 21.13 -39.67
CA SER A 580 11.20 22.42 -40.33
C SER A 580 11.91 22.39 -41.69
N GLU A 581 12.86 21.47 -41.91
CA GLU A 581 13.55 21.29 -43.18
C GLU A 581 12.73 20.53 -44.25
N CYS A 582 11.64 19.86 -43.80
CA CYS A 582 10.74 19.11 -44.67
C CYS A 582 9.67 20.05 -45.24
N ARG A 583 9.61 20.19 -46.58
CA ARG A 583 8.60 21.03 -47.23
C ARG A 583 7.18 20.52 -46.98
N VAL A 584 6.25 21.45 -46.75
CA VAL A 584 4.82 21.16 -46.79
C VAL A 584 4.39 21.00 -48.25
N MET A 585 3.74 19.90 -48.54
CA MET A 585 3.32 19.54 -49.91
C MET A 585 1.90 18.98 -49.90
N GLY A 586 1.22 19.13 -51.04
CA GLY A 586 -0.12 18.55 -51.20
C GLY A 586 -0.13 17.04 -50.98
N ARG A 587 -1.20 16.52 -50.34
CA ARG A 587 -1.34 15.14 -49.87
C ARG A 587 -1.15 14.04 -50.93
N ALA A 588 -1.41 14.31 -52.21
CA ALA A 588 -1.34 13.28 -53.27
C ALA A 588 0.01 13.21 -53.98
N THR A 589 1.05 13.90 -53.50
CA THR A 589 2.42 13.92 -54.11
C THR A 589 3.24 12.70 -53.65
N GLN A 590 4.36 12.44 -54.36
CA GLN A 590 5.32 11.37 -54.01
C GLN A 590 6.23 11.71 -52.83
N GLY A 591 6.30 12.98 -52.45
CA GLY A 591 7.24 13.46 -51.44
C GLY A 591 8.68 13.60 -51.93
N VAL A 592 9.59 13.83 -51.00
CA VAL A 592 11.03 14.00 -51.26
C VAL A 592 11.81 12.88 -50.58
N ARG A 593 13.04 12.64 -51.01
CA ARG A 593 13.91 11.67 -50.34
C ARG A 593 14.41 12.23 -49.03
N LEU A 594 14.07 11.57 -47.92
CA LEU A 594 14.50 11.92 -46.57
C LEU A 594 15.83 11.26 -46.21
N ILE A 595 16.04 10.02 -46.68
CA ILE A 595 17.24 9.23 -46.45
C ILE A 595 17.65 8.53 -47.76
N ASN A 596 18.94 8.35 -47.94
CA ASN A 596 19.47 7.64 -49.09
C ASN A 596 19.78 6.17 -48.73
N LEU A 597 18.93 5.25 -49.16
CA LEU A 597 19.04 3.81 -48.92
C LEU A 597 19.67 3.02 -50.06
N THR A 598 19.96 3.68 -51.22
CA THR A 598 20.36 3.01 -52.46
C THR A 598 21.66 2.22 -52.37
N LYS A 599 22.55 2.50 -51.42
CA LYS A 599 23.84 1.81 -51.26
C LYS A 599 23.76 0.41 -50.61
N LYS A 600 22.64 0.01 -49.99
CA LYS A 600 22.53 -1.22 -49.21
C LYS A 600 21.23 -2.03 -49.44
N ASN A 601 20.40 -1.70 -50.40
CA ASN A 601 19.06 -2.31 -50.60
C ASN A 601 18.27 -2.42 -49.27
N ASP A 602 18.30 -1.38 -48.46
CA ASP A 602 17.70 -1.33 -47.15
C ASP A 602 16.35 -0.62 -47.18
N VAL A 603 15.53 -0.87 -46.20
CA VAL A 603 14.19 -0.26 -46.08
C VAL A 603 14.01 0.36 -44.68
N ILE A 604 13.14 1.38 -44.62
CA ILE A 604 12.79 1.99 -43.33
C ILE A 604 12.07 0.97 -42.45
N SER A 605 12.51 0.87 -41.20
CA SER A 605 11.90 0.03 -40.18
C SER A 605 10.96 0.80 -39.26
N SER A 606 11.38 1.96 -38.77
CA SER A 606 10.60 2.78 -37.84
C SER A 606 10.86 4.27 -38.01
N VAL A 607 9.87 5.07 -37.64
CA VAL A 607 9.96 6.54 -37.63
C VAL A 607 9.43 7.04 -36.28
N CYS A 608 10.28 7.73 -35.52
CA CYS A 608 9.94 8.30 -34.22
C CYS A 608 9.93 9.82 -34.28
N LYS A 609 9.00 10.44 -33.58
CA LYS A 609 8.95 11.89 -33.36
C LYS A 609 9.64 12.21 -32.04
N VAL A 610 10.52 13.17 -32.02
CA VAL A 610 11.20 13.71 -30.86
C VAL A 610 10.88 15.21 -30.79
N MET A 611 10.42 15.68 -29.64
CA MET A 611 10.24 17.11 -29.41
C MET A 611 11.51 17.66 -28.76
N SER A 612 12.10 18.66 -29.33
CA SER A 612 13.22 19.42 -28.75
C SER A 612 12.76 20.11 -27.46
N SER A 613 11.53 20.62 -27.45
CA SER A 613 10.94 21.38 -26.36
C SER A 613 10.42 20.52 -25.18
N ASP A 614 10.07 19.25 -25.37
CA ASP A 614 9.68 18.38 -24.25
C ASP A 614 10.83 18.15 -23.26
N LEU A 615 12.06 18.15 -23.79
CA LEU A 615 13.27 18.08 -23.00
C LEU A 615 13.58 19.41 -22.28
N GLU A 616 13.43 20.54 -22.96
CA GLU A 616 13.66 21.88 -22.41
C GLU A 616 12.56 22.29 -21.41
N ALA A 617 11.28 22.01 -21.70
CA ALA A 617 10.16 22.31 -20.81
C ALA A 617 10.15 21.51 -19.53
N LEU A 618 10.65 20.26 -19.55
CA LEU A 618 10.82 19.45 -18.35
C LEU A 618 11.93 20.03 -17.45
N VAL A 619 13.04 20.48 -18.02
CA VAL A 619 14.14 21.13 -17.30
C VAL A 619 13.74 22.49 -16.72
N GLU A 620 13.01 23.33 -17.48
CA GLU A 620 12.52 24.63 -16.98
C GLU A 620 11.45 24.48 -15.89
N ALA A 621 10.56 23.49 -15.99
CA ALA A 621 9.53 23.26 -14.99
C ALA A 621 10.11 22.77 -13.65
N GLU A 622 11.22 22.02 -13.67
CA GLU A 622 11.94 21.61 -12.47
C GLU A 622 12.73 22.76 -11.85
N SER A 623 13.44 23.53 -12.64
CA SER A 623 14.16 24.71 -12.17
C SER A 623 13.24 25.71 -11.44
N ARG A 624 12.00 25.86 -11.91
CA ARG A 624 10.98 26.70 -11.25
C ARG A 624 10.45 26.09 -9.94
N LYS A 625 10.35 24.74 -9.86
CA LYS A 625 9.93 24.06 -8.61
C LYS A 625 11.01 24.08 -7.55
N GLU A 626 12.27 23.86 -7.91
CA GLU A 626 13.40 23.98 -6.99
C GLU A 626 13.53 25.40 -6.44
N TRP A 627 13.31 26.43 -7.30
CA TRP A 627 13.32 27.83 -6.87
C TRP A 627 12.16 28.15 -5.93
N ALA A 628 10.97 27.59 -6.12
CA ALA A 628 9.82 27.76 -5.26
C ALA A 628 10.01 27.05 -3.89
N GLN A 629 10.53 25.85 -3.88
CA GLN A 629 10.81 25.09 -2.65
C GLN A 629 11.94 25.72 -1.82
N THR A 630 12.99 26.19 -2.49
CA THR A 630 14.10 26.92 -1.82
C THR A 630 13.63 28.25 -1.23
N SER A 631 12.72 28.96 -1.93
CA SER A 631 12.17 30.24 -1.44
C SER A 631 11.15 30.05 -0.31
N GLU A 632 10.42 28.93 -0.25
CA GLU A 632 9.57 28.59 0.92
C GLU A 632 10.39 28.12 2.12
N ALA A 633 11.46 27.36 1.93
CA ALA A 633 12.38 26.98 2.98
C ALA A 633 13.06 28.21 3.60
N PHE A 634 13.51 29.17 2.80
CA PHE A 634 14.08 30.46 3.28
C PHE A 634 13.06 31.33 4.02
N LYS A 635 11.78 31.30 3.65
CA LYS A 635 10.73 32.05 4.38
C LYS A 635 10.39 31.44 5.73
N ASN A 636 10.48 30.13 5.87
CA ASN A 636 10.22 29.42 7.13
C ASN A 636 11.39 29.56 8.13
N ASP A 637 12.64 29.64 7.65
CA ASP A 637 13.81 29.89 8.50
C ASP A 637 13.90 31.35 9.04
N THR A 638 13.31 32.31 8.31
CA THR A 638 13.33 33.71 8.73
C THR A 638 12.24 34.05 9.75
N GLN A 639 11.27 33.16 10.01
CA GLN A 639 10.23 33.35 11.04
C GLN A 639 10.57 32.71 12.41
N ALA A 640 11.72 32.07 12.56
CA ALA A 640 12.12 31.34 13.76
C ALA A 640 13.22 32.03 14.58
N ILE A 641 13.38 33.35 14.48
CA ILE A 641 14.27 34.12 15.38
C ILE A 641 13.42 34.73 16.49
N PRO A 642 13.52 34.30 17.76
CA PRO A 642 12.93 35.01 18.88
C PRO A 642 13.72 36.30 19.13
N THR A 643 13.07 37.42 19.12
CA THR A 643 13.62 38.68 19.63
C THR A 643 13.56 38.66 21.15
N ASP A 644 14.63 38.26 21.79
CA ASP A 644 14.88 38.59 23.19
C ASP A 644 15.20 40.10 23.31
N THR A 645 14.26 40.83 23.84
CA THR A 645 14.48 42.16 24.33
C THR A 645 14.65 42.09 25.84
N ASP A 646 15.87 41.89 26.28
CA ASP A 646 16.26 42.24 27.65
C ASP A 646 16.32 43.76 27.75
N SER A 647 15.46 44.33 28.56
CA SER A 647 15.56 45.70 29.08
C SER A 647 16.15 45.61 30.47
N ASP A 648 17.45 45.77 30.58
CA ASP A 648 18.09 46.24 31.80
C ASP A 648 17.78 47.73 31.99
N ASP A 649 17.15 48.05 33.07
CA ASP A 649 17.17 49.41 33.62
C ASP A 649 17.62 49.36 35.07
N ASP A 650 18.83 49.89 35.26
CA ASP A 650 19.48 50.21 36.51
C ASP A 650 18.82 51.40 37.24
N THR A 651 18.56 51.20 38.45
CA THR A 651 19.08 52.07 39.57
C THR A 651 18.83 51.42 40.89
#